data_635a41aadf91dfe0b01a79a3a41f8ac2
#
_entry.id   635a41aadf91dfe0b01a79a3a41f8ac2
#
_cell.length_a   1.000
_cell.length_b   1.000
_cell.length_c   1.000
_cell.angle_alpha   90.00
_cell.angle_beta   90.00
_cell.angle_gamma   90.00
#
_symmetry.space_group_name_H-M   'P 1'
#
loop_
_entity.id
_entity.type
_entity.pdbx_description
1 polymer ?
#
loop_
_entity_poly.entity_id
_entity_poly.type
_entity_poly.pdbx_seq_one_letter_code
_entity_poly.pdbx_strand_id
1 'polypeptide(L)'
;MAKGPTAADADCAVPLAIARSIGPLWFHPHTARRHGTGEGGPRDLPVLLRGKKKKGRKASEGDGRPSDQSRRRGTPGERRPETGNRGGPGVVAVRRSTTRSRKATIAIVVEERFAGSTQSLFCVPRLSVEMATIDIESILKESTETRRLQKTKIICTLGPKSRDVDMLEKMLRAGMNVARFNFSHGSYEYHQETLENLKTAMSNTQIMCAVLLDTKGPEIRTGMLKDGKPVQITKDKEITLTTDYEFKGDENTIALSYKKLPQDVSPGSTILIGDGSITLTVLECDVGGGKVKCKCMNSAMLGERKNCNLPGVVVDLPTVTKKDEDDILIWGVANKIDFIAASFVRKGSDVVKIKELLGPHSKTIHIISKVENQEGLVNFDDILRESDGIMVARGDLGMEIPTEKIFLAQKMMIFKCNSAGKPVVTATQMLESMCKSPRPTRAEATDVANAVLDGTDAVMLSGETAAGAYPENAVKIMAAICREAEASLDYDAIFKSVMKSAPLPMTPLESLASSAVRTANKVRATLIIVLTRGGSTAKLVAKYRPSVPILSVAVPVMTTDSLTWELSEEAPARHSLVCRGLIPLLAEGAAKATDSDTTDEILNAAISHALKTNLCQHGDAIVALHRIGAASVIKIMDIK
;
A
#
# COMPACT_ATOMS: atom_id res chain seq x y z
N MET A 1 57.05 28.83 -25.48
CA MET A 1 56.52 29.98 -26.25
C MET A 1 55.02 29.98 -25.98
N ALA A 2 54.55 30.63 -24.97
CA ALA A 2 54.15 32.01 -24.82
C ALA A 2 53.04 32.45 -25.83
N LYS A 3 51.82 32.55 -25.36
CA LYS A 3 51.07 33.77 -25.11
C LYS A 3 49.60 33.47 -24.87
N GLY A 4 49.05 33.80 -23.72
CA GLY A 4 47.63 34.15 -23.55
C GLY A 4 47.55 35.71 -23.72
N PRO A 5 46.50 36.41 -23.19
CA PRO A 5 45.07 36.28 -23.22
C PRO A 5 44.40 37.55 -23.79
N THR A 6 43.07 37.64 -23.97
CA THR A 6 42.36 38.92 -23.81
C THR A 6 40.88 38.67 -23.41
N ALA A 7 40.47 39.40 -22.40
CA ALA A 7 39.14 39.61 -21.92
C ALA A 7 38.36 40.62 -22.75
N ALA A 8 37.04 40.54 -22.72
CA ALA A 8 36.17 41.71 -22.83
C ALA A 8 34.80 41.40 -22.22
N ASP A 9 34.50 42.18 -21.23
CA ASP A 9 33.33 42.48 -20.47
C ASP A 9 32.02 42.62 -21.24
N ALA A 10 30.93 42.20 -20.59
CA ALA A 10 29.69 42.98 -20.58
C ALA A 10 28.84 42.57 -19.37
N ASP A 11 28.74 43.49 -18.46
CA ASP A 11 27.78 43.61 -17.37
C ASP A 11 26.34 43.43 -17.81
N CYS A 12 25.58 42.69 -16.98
CA CYS A 12 24.16 43.00 -16.76
C CYS A 12 23.78 42.60 -15.33
N ALA A 13 23.85 43.59 -14.47
CA ALA A 13 23.33 43.57 -13.11
C ALA A 13 21.81 43.58 -13.13
N VAL A 14 21.18 42.68 -12.39
CA VAL A 14 19.76 42.74 -12.02
C VAL A 14 19.67 42.66 -10.48
N PRO A 15 18.85 43.50 -9.85
CA PRO A 15 18.97 43.81 -8.43
C PRO A 15 18.40 42.73 -7.52
N LEU A 16 19.12 42.52 -6.44
CA LEU A 16 18.64 41.80 -5.24
C LEU A 16 17.45 42.55 -4.64
N ALA A 17 16.30 41.89 -4.57
CA ALA A 17 15.19 42.24 -3.71
C ALA A 17 15.08 41.17 -2.60
N ILE A 18 15.52 41.57 -1.47
CA ILE A 18 15.20 41.25 -0.08
C ILE A 18 14.18 40.12 0.10
N ALA A 19 14.67 38.90 0.37
CA ALA A 19 13.93 37.88 1.07
C ALA A 19 14.25 38.00 2.57
N ARG A 20 13.29 38.48 3.35
CA ARG A 20 13.37 38.46 4.81
C ARG A 20 13.24 37.00 5.28
N SER A 21 14.30 36.53 5.90
CA SER A 21 14.36 35.30 6.68
C SER A 21 13.38 35.37 7.85
N ILE A 22 12.44 34.46 7.91
CA ILE A 22 11.73 34.11 9.15
C ILE A 22 12.32 32.80 9.61
N GLY A 23 13.16 32.90 10.63
CA GLY A 23 13.73 31.74 11.33
C GLY A 23 12.68 31.06 12.19
N PRO A 24 12.85 29.77 12.50
CA PRO A 24 11.90 29.03 13.32
C PRO A 24 12.02 29.47 14.79
N LEU A 25 10.92 29.91 15.37
CA LEU A 25 10.76 30.16 16.80
C LEU A 25 10.68 28.81 17.55
N TRP A 26 11.78 28.39 18.11
CA TRP A 26 11.82 27.32 19.12
C TRP A 26 11.68 27.94 20.50
N PHE A 27 10.58 27.65 21.19
CA PHE A 27 10.44 27.91 22.61
C PHE A 27 11.15 26.83 23.41
N HIS A 28 12.14 27.22 24.18
CA HIS A 28 12.69 26.44 25.29
C HIS A 28 11.81 26.58 26.52
N PRO A 29 11.52 25.53 27.27
CA PRO A 29 10.90 25.66 28.57
C PRO A 29 11.95 26.00 29.63
N HIS A 30 11.80 27.18 30.21
CA HIS A 30 12.55 27.58 31.42
C HIS A 30 12.02 26.81 32.64
N THR A 31 12.95 26.14 33.31
CA THR A 31 12.81 25.64 34.68
C THR A 31 12.68 26.81 35.67
N ALA A 32 11.63 26.80 36.47
CA ALA A 32 11.56 27.58 37.72
C ALA A 32 11.06 26.68 38.85
N ARG A 33 11.96 26.34 39.75
CA ARG A 33 11.65 25.85 41.08
C ARG A 33 11.09 27.00 41.92
N ARG A 34 10.07 26.74 42.78
CA ARG A 34 10.05 27.01 44.22
C ARG A 34 8.70 26.69 44.88
N HIS A 35 8.80 25.82 45.87
CA HIS A 35 8.26 25.81 47.26
C HIS A 35 6.92 26.45 47.57
N GLY A 36 6.09 25.67 48.28
CA GLY A 36 5.06 26.16 49.19
C GLY A 36 4.00 25.11 49.54
N THR A 37 4.26 24.40 50.59
CA THR A 37 3.43 23.85 51.69
C THR A 37 1.96 24.22 51.76
N GLY A 38 1.10 23.22 52.07
CA GLY A 38 -0.24 23.45 52.60
C GLY A 38 -1.16 22.23 52.56
N GLU A 39 -1.35 21.69 53.73
CA GLU A 39 -2.17 20.53 54.09
C GLU A 39 -3.68 20.75 53.81
N GLY A 40 -4.43 19.66 53.69
CA GLY A 40 -5.89 19.64 53.83
C GLY A 40 -6.56 18.44 53.20
N GLY A 41 -6.81 17.42 53.95
CA GLY A 41 -7.49 16.18 53.58
C GLY A 41 -9.03 16.30 53.55
N PRO A 42 -9.78 15.19 53.62
CA PRO A 42 -10.74 14.82 52.58
C PRO A 42 -12.19 15.00 52.97
N ARG A 43 -13.09 14.97 51.99
CA ARG A 43 -14.54 14.77 52.26
C ARG A 43 -15.22 13.90 51.18
N ASP A 44 -15.90 12.93 51.73
CA ASP A 44 -16.75 11.86 51.26
C ASP A 44 -17.89 12.22 50.30
N LEU A 45 -18.19 11.27 49.46
CA LEU A 45 -19.39 10.68 48.87
C LEU A 45 -20.79 11.32 49.17
N PRO A 46 -21.84 11.12 48.32
CA PRO A 46 -22.52 9.84 48.28
C PRO A 46 -23.05 9.33 46.92
N VAL A 47 -23.06 8.01 46.88
CA VAL A 47 -23.84 7.07 46.08
C VAL A 47 -25.34 7.33 46.10
N LEU A 48 -26.06 7.18 45.00
CA LEU A 48 -27.49 6.86 44.96
C LEU A 48 -27.83 5.84 43.86
N LEU A 49 -28.07 4.63 44.32
CA LEU A 49 -28.73 3.50 43.66
C LEU A 49 -30.27 3.69 43.60
N ARG A 50 -30.92 3.30 42.52
CA ARG A 50 -32.25 2.70 42.40
C ARG A 50 -32.45 2.22 40.99
N GLY A 51 -32.61 0.99 40.63
CA GLY A 51 -33.31 -0.17 41.23
C GLY A 51 -34.77 -0.24 40.81
N LYS A 52 -35.14 -1.00 39.74
CA LYS A 52 -36.44 -1.71 39.68
C LYS A 52 -36.39 -2.92 38.72
N LYS A 53 -36.62 -4.08 39.35
CA LYS A 53 -37.02 -5.37 38.79
C LYS A 53 -38.52 -5.40 38.44
N LYS A 54 -38.92 -6.23 37.45
CA LYS A 54 -40.08 -7.17 37.46
C LYS A 54 -40.01 -8.02 36.20
N LYS A 55 -39.82 -9.35 36.33
CA LYS A 55 -40.78 -10.48 36.38
C LYS A 55 -41.60 -10.58 35.06
N GLY A 56 -41.62 -11.62 34.28
CA GLY A 56 -41.47 -13.05 34.47
C GLY A 56 -42.71 -13.79 33.97
N ARG A 57 -42.57 -14.87 33.17
CA ARG A 57 -43.45 -16.03 32.94
C ARG A 57 -42.96 -16.74 31.66
N LYS A 58 -42.51 -17.84 31.70
CA LYS A 58 -42.77 -19.29 31.90
C LYS A 58 -43.91 -19.90 31.04
N ALA A 59 -43.52 -21.01 30.43
CA ALA A 59 -44.18 -22.27 30.09
C ALA A 59 -44.72 -22.31 28.65
N SER A 60 -44.69 -23.40 27.86
CA SER A 60 -44.45 -24.83 28.12
C SER A 60 -44.34 -25.53 26.78
N GLU A 61 -43.44 -26.46 26.61
CA GLU A 61 -43.61 -27.87 26.28
C GLU A 61 -44.66 -28.30 25.24
N GLY A 62 -44.20 -29.11 24.31
CA GLY A 62 -45.07 -29.94 23.44
C GLY A 62 -44.28 -30.72 22.43
N ASP A 63 -43.83 -31.83 22.85
CA ASP A 63 -43.45 -33.10 22.20
C ASP A 63 -44.24 -33.48 20.94
N GLY A 64 -43.60 -34.27 20.10
CA GLY A 64 -44.31 -35.08 19.12
C GLY A 64 -43.51 -35.57 17.89
N ARG A 65 -42.68 -36.58 18.04
CA ARG A 65 -42.44 -37.62 16.99
C ARG A 65 -43.43 -38.74 17.18
N PRO A 66 -43.56 -39.76 16.29
CA PRO A 66 -42.81 -40.17 15.09
C PRO A 66 -43.64 -40.88 13.99
N SER A 67 -42.91 -41.61 13.12
CA SER A 67 -43.28 -42.76 12.27
C SER A 67 -43.93 -42.48 10.91
N ASP A 68 -43.80 -43.27 9.89
CA ASP A 68 -43.03 -44.43 9.43
C ASP A 68 -43.63 -44.89 8.09
N GLN A 69 -42.82 -45.56 7.29
CA GLN A 69 -43.21 -46.53 6.25
C GLN A 69 -44.01 -46.07 5.00
N SER A 70 -43.80 -46.50 3.77
CA SER A 70 -43.16 -47.67 3.21
C SER A 70 -43.32 -47.74 1.67
N ARG A 71 -42.30 -48.32 0.99
CA ARG A 71 -42.41 -49.27 -0.14
C ARG A 71 -43.21 -48.93 -1.41
N ARG A 72 -42.71 -48.99 -2.62
CA ARG A 72 -42.34 -50.15 -3.45
C ARG A 72 -42.01 -49.73 -4.89
N ARG A 73 -40.91 -50.22 -5.43
CA ARG A 73 -40.64 -51.10 -6.58
C ARG A 73 -41.34 -50.82 -7.89
N GLY A 74 -40.51 -50.82 -8.97
CA GLY A 74 -40.90 -51.17 -10.33
C GLY A 74 -39.90 -50.80 -11.40
N THR A 75 -38.98 -51.70 -11.73
CA THR A 75 -38.27 -51.87 -13.01
C THR A 75 -39.02 -52.93 -13.83
N PRO A 76 -38.71 -53.26 -15.13
CA PRO A 76 -37.73 -52.78 -16.12
C PRO A 76 -38.34 -52.74 -17.58
N GLY A 77 -37.53 -52.36 -18.59
CA GLY A 77 -37.90 -52.60 -19.97
C GLY A 77 -36.90 -52.09 -21.01
N GLU A 78 -36.06 -53.01 -21.42
CA GLU A 78 -35.17 -52.97 -22.58
C GLU A 78 -35.87 -52.60 -23.91
N ARG A 79 -35.14 -51.96 -24.83
CA ARG A 79 -34.77 -52.50 -26.17
C ARG A 79 -34.05 -51.47 -27.03
N ARG A 80 -32.87 -51.87 -27.47
CA ARG A 80 -32.24 -51.48 -28.76
C ARG A 80 -32.91 -52.28 -29.87
N PRO A 81 -32.66 -52.07 -31.21
CA PRO A 81 -31.44 -51.68 -31.88
C PRO A 81 -31.55 -50.85 -33.19
N GLU A 82 -30.40 -50.43 -33.68
CA GLU A 82 -29.84 -50.47 -35.03
C GLU A 82 -30.29 -49.55 -36.18
N THR A 83 -29.27 -49.05 -36.79
CA THR A 83 -28.74 -48.95 -38.17
C THR A 83 -29.06 -47.62 -38.85
N GLY A 84 -28.14 -46.92 -39.42
CA GLY A 84 -27.24 -47.13 -40.46
C GLY A 84 -27.04 -45.89 -41.31
N ASN A 85 -25.82 -45.67 -41.69
CA ASN A 85 -25.29 -45.32 -43.01
C ASN A 85 -25.12 -43.89 -43.50
N ARG A 86 -23.86 -43.52 -43.63
CA ARG A 86 -23.16 -42.90 -44.78
C ARG A 86 -23.66 -41.61 -45.44
N GLY A 87 -22.77 -40.63 -45.53
CA GLY A 87 -22.83 -39.60 -46.57
C GLY A 87 -21.70 -38.58 -46.44
N GLY A 88 -20.81 -38.57 -47.37
CA GLY A 88 -19.56 -37.85 -47.45
C GLY A 88 -19.65 -36.35 -47.84
N PRO A 89 -18.51 -35.73 -48.19
CA PRO A 89 -18.28 -34.31 -47.93
C PRO A 89 -18.79 -33.39 -49.05
N GLY A 90 -19.49 -32.32 -48.63
CA GLY A 90 -19.92 -31.24 -49.51
C GLY A 90 -18.92 -30.09 -49.57
N VAL A 91 -18.38 -29.91 -50.77
CA VAL A 91 -17.55 -28.76 -51.16
C VAL A 91 -18.43 -27.53 -51.24
N VAL A 92 -18.07 -26.48 -50.50
CA VAL A 92 -18.67 -25.16 -50.67
C VAL A 92 -17.65 -24.17 -51.29
N ALA A 93 -18.01 -23.72 -52.48
CA ALA A 93 -17.30 -22.79 -53.30
C ALA A 93 -17.19 -21.40 -52.67
N VAL A 94 -15.99 -20.84 -52.65
CA VAL A 94 -15.75 -19.45 -52.24
C VAL A 94 -16.02 -18.53 -53.42
N ARG A 95 -17.07 -17.72 -53.37
CA ARG A 95 -17.24 -16.53 -54.22
C ARG A 95 -16.54 -15.33 -53.53
N ARG A 96 -15.49 -14.81 -54.15
CA ARG A 96 -14.90 -13.51 -53.84
C ARG A 96 -15.83 -12.42 -54.37
N SER A 97 -16.27 -11.51 -53.49
CA SER A 97 -16.74 -10.20 -53.86
C SER A 97 -15.93 -9.15 -53.06
N THR A 98 -15.26 -8.32 -53.80
CA THR A 98 -14.52 -7.15 -53.34
C THR A 98 -15.47 -6.00 -53.09
N THR A 99 -15.57 -5.53 -51.82
CA THR A 99 -15.87 -4.11 -51.53
C THR A 99 -15.52 -3.76 -50.08
N ARG A 100 -14.72 -2.72 -49.96
CA ARG A 100 -14.43 -1.78 -48.86
C ARG A 100 -15.01 -2.03 -47.45
N SER A 101 -14.03 -2.12 -46.53
CA SER A 101 -14.03 -1.46 -45.23
C SER A 101 -15.23 -1.62 -44.29
N ARG A 102 -15.07 -2.49 -43.28
CA ARG A 102 -15.51 -2.25 -41.89
C ARG A 102 -14.90 -3.35 -41.01
N LYS A 103 -14.29 -2.93 -39.91
CA LYS A 103 -13.69 -3.83 -38.89
C LYS A 103 -14.71 -4.86 -38.42
N ALA A 104 -14.44 -6.13 -38.63
CA ALA A 104 -15.22 -7.22 -38.08
C ALA A 104 -14.58 -7.72 -36.78
N THR A 105 -15.27 -7.45 -35.68
CA THR A 105 -14.99 -8.11 -34.39
C THR A 105 -15.57 -9.51 -34.46
N ILE A 106 -14.71 -10.52 -34.39
CA ILE A 106 -15.16 -11.93 -34.26
C ILE A 106 -15.47 -12.16 -32.79
N ALA A 107 -16.75 -12.20 -32.45
CA ALA A 107 -17.24 -12.71 -31.18
C ALA A 107 -17.47 -14.21 -31.34
N ILE A 108 -16.68 -15.04 -30.68
CA ILE A 108 -16.96 -16.45 -30.49
C ILE A 108 -17.87 -16.56 -29.28
N VAL A 109 -19.16 -16.78 -29.52
CA VAL A 109 -20.14 -17.16 -28.49
C VAL A 109 -20.11 -18.67 -28.37
N VAL A 110 -19.56 -19.18 -27.26
CA VAL A 110 -19.72 -20.59 -26.86
C VAL A 110 -20.89 -20.61 -25.86
N GLU A 111 -22.05 -21.03 -26.28
CA GLU A 111 -23.17 -21.39 -25.39
C GLU A 111 -22.93 -22.80 -24.86
N GLU A 112 -22.47 -22.93 -23.61
CA GLU A 112 -22.63 -24.17 -22.86
C GLU A 112 -23.77 -24.02 -21.86
N ARG A 113 -24.86 -24.78 -22.13
CA ARG A 113 -25.93 -25.00 -21.17
C ARG A 113 -25.49 -26.02 -20.14
N PHE A 114 -25.28 -25.58 -18.90
CA PHE A 114 -25.30 -26.45 -17.73
C PHE A 114 -26.46 -26.08 -16.81
N ALA A 115 -27.33 -27.04 -16.61
CA ALA A 115 -28.43 -26.95 -15.66
C ALA A 115 -27.94 -27.28 -14.24
N GLY A 116 -28.28 -26.42 -13.27
CA GLY A 116 -28.52 -26.76 -11.87
C GLY A 116 -27.29 -26.82 -10.95
N SER A 117 -26.94 -25.72 -10.33
CA SER A 117 -26.79 -25.58 -8.87
C SER A 117 -26.32 -24.14 -8.55
N THR A 118 -27.11 -23.50 -7.69
CA THR A 118 -26.81 -22.17 -7.15
C THR A 118 -25.64 -22.23 -6.18
N GLN A 119 -24.45 -21.94 -6.68
CA GLN A 119 -23.34 -21.39 -5.91
C GLN A 119 -22.95 -20.10 -6.60
N SER A 120 -23.04 -18.99 -5.85
CA SER A 120 -22.64 -17.69 -6.32
C SER A 120 -21.12 -17.67 -6.55
N LEU A 121 -20.71 -18.02 -7.77
CA LEU A 121 -19.37 -17.72 -8.24
C LEU A 121 -19.27 -16.19 -8.35
N PHE A 122 -18.46 -15.59 -7.50
CA PHE A 122 -17.97 -14.24 -7.71
C PHE A 122 -17.26 -14.19 -9.07
N CYS A 123 -17.99 -13.72 -10.06
CA CYS A 123 -17.42 -13.41 -11.36
C CYS A 123 -16.52 -12.17 -11.18
N VAL A 124 -15.23 -12.42 -11.00
CA VAL A 124 -14.22 -11.34 -11.11
C VAL A 124 -14.34 -10.83 -12.54
N PRO A 125 -14.72 -9.55 -12.76
CA PRO A 125 -14.75 -9.00 -14.11
C PRO A 125 -13.37 -9.17 -14.72
N ARG A 126 -13.25 -9.83 -15.86
CA ARG A 126 -12.04 -9.79 -16.67
C ARG A 126 -11.80 -8.31 -16.99
N LEU A 127 -10.87 -7.70 -16.28
CA LEU A 127 -10.23 -6.46 -16.69
C LEU A 127 -9.36 -6.81 -17.92
N SER A 128 -9.98 -6.83 -19.10
CA SER A 128 -9.22 -6.61 -20.31
C SER A 128 -8.86 -5.13 -20.29
N VAL A 129 -7.66 -4.81 -19.83
CA VAL A 129 -7.07 -3.49 -20.07
C VAL A 129 -6.91 -3.43 -21.59
N GLU A 130 -7.83 -2.74 -22.29
CA GLU A 130 -7.61 -2.34 -23.67
C GLU A 130 -6.43 -1.37 -23.62
N MET A 131 -5.26 -1.87 -23.95
CA MET A 131 -4.07 -1.02 -24.10
C MET A 131 -4.31 -0.11 -25.31
N ALA A 132 -3.93 1.17 -25.20
CA ALA A 132 -3.83 2.07 -26.32
C ALA A 132 -3.01 1.38 -27.43
N THR A 133 -3.33 1.65 -28.70
CA THR A 133 -2.60 1.08 -29.82
C THR A 133 -1.13 1.49 -29.70
N ILE A 134 -0.30 0.55 -29.27
CA ILE A 134 1.15 0.75 -29.15
C ILE A 134 1.71 0.62 -30.54
N ASP A 135 2.32 1.67 -31.05
CA ASP A 135 3.06 1.63 -32.32
C ASP A 135 4.55 1.32 -32.09
N ILE A 136 5.21 0.82 -33.11
CA ILE A 136 6.64 0.47 -33.05
C ILE A 136 7.50 1.71 -32.83
N GLU A 137 7.10 2.86 -33.36
CA GLU A 137 7.84 4.10 -33.24
C GLU A 137 7.91 4.58 -31.78
N SER A 138 6.81 4.45 -31.03
CA SER A 138 6.79 4.78 -29.59
C SER A 138 7.66 3.85 -28.74
N ILE A 139 7.87 2.59 -29.18
CA ILE A 139 8.75 1.65 -28.48
C ILE A 139 10.23 1.99 -28.74
N LEU A 140 10.58 2.43 -29.96
CA LEU A 140 11.96 2.66 -30.36
C LEU A 140 12.49 4.05 -29.99
N LYS A 141 11.62 5.01 -29.75
CA LYS A 141 11.99 6.36 -29.29
C LYS A 141 12.24 6.37 -27.79
N GLU A 142 13.38 6.92 -27.38
CA GLU A 142 13.54 7.31 -25.98
C GLU A 142 12.47 8.36 -25.65
N SER A 143 11.81 8.17 -24.50
CA SER A 143 10.79 9.11 -24.03
C SER A 143 11.45 10.46 -23.72
N THR A 144 11.41 11.36 -24.69
CA THR A 144 11.92 12.74 -24.55
C THR A 144 10.96 13.64 -23.76
N GLU A 145 9.77 13.15 -23.45
CA GLU A 145 8.79 13.88 -22.65
C GLU A 145 9.14 13.87 -21.16
N THR A 146 10.12 14.69 -20.81
CA THR A 146 10.45 15.01 -19.39
C THR A 146 9.27 15.65 -18.64
N ARG A 147 8.19 16.01 -19.34
CA ARG A 147 7.00 16.68 -18.80
C ARG A 147 5.95 15.73 -18.21
N ARG A 148 5.99 14.44 -18.50
CA ARG A 148 5.00 13.51 -17.92
C ARG A 148 5.29 13.30 -16.45
N LEU A 149 4.41 13.84 -15.61
CA LEU A 149 4.45 13.61 -14.16
C LEU A 149 4.12 12.16 -13.84
N GLN A 150 4.96 11.55 -13.04
CA GLN A 150 4.71 10.24 -12.45
C GLN A 150 3.53 10.33 -11.49
N LYS A 151 2.51 9.52 -11.69
CA LYS A 151 1.33 9.43 -10.81
C LYS A 151 1.49 8.38 -9.73
N THR A 152 2.04 7.20 -10.06
CA THR A 152 2.35 6.13 -9.11
C THR A 152 3.44 6.60 -8.16
N LYS A 153 3.24 6.41 -6.86
CA LYS A 153 4.15 6.88 -5.82
C LYS A 153 5.31 5.92 -5.60
N ILE A 154 6.45 6.43 -5.16
CA ILE A 154 7.62 5.62 -4.82
C ILE A 154 7.92 5.75 -3.33
N ILE A 155 7.94 4.60 -2.66
CA ILE A 155 8.39 4.46 -1.29
C ILE A 155 9.82 3.93 -1.32
N CYS A 156 10.73 4.60 -0.62
CA CYS A 156 12.13 4.19 -0.55
C CYS A 156 12.52 3.86 0.89
N THR A 157 13.06 2.68 1.10
CA THR A 157 13.64 2.33 2.40
C THR A 157 14.96 3.03 2.58
N LEU A 158 15.10 3.77 3.68
CA LEU A 158 16.34 4.44 4.06
C LEU A 158 17.25 3.49 4.82
N GLY A 159 18.55 3.58 4.54
CA GLY A 159 19.56 2.73 5.14
C GLY A 159 20.97 3.27 4.95
N PRO A 160 22.01 2.46 5.16
CA PRO A 160 23.41 2.92 5.16
C PRO A 160 23.85 3.64 3.89
N LYS A 161 23.20 3.40 2.75
CA LYS A 161 23.55 4.00 1.45
C LYS A 161 22.67 5.19 1.06
N SER A 162 21.66 5.53 1.86
CA SER A 162 20.68 6.56 1.51
C SER A 162 20.32 7.50 2.68
N ARG A 163 21.12 7.52 3.76
CA ARG A 163 20.84 8.36 4.93
C ARG A 163 21.47 9.75 4.90
N ASP A 164 22.44 9.99 4.01
CA ASP A 164 23.13 11.27 3.90
C ASP A 164 22.26 12.30 3.19
N VAL A 165 22.33 13.57 3.59
CA VAL A 165 21.52 14.68 3.05
C VAL A 165 21.62 14.75 1.53
N ASP A 166 22.83 14.70 0.97
CA ASP A 166 23.07 14.79 -0.49
C ASP A 166 22.37 13.65 -1.27
N MET A 167 22.38 12.43 -0.70
CA MET A 167 21.71 11.29 -1.33
C MET A 167 20.20 11.41 -1.21
N LEU A 168 19.70 11.86 -0.06
CA LEU A 168 18.28 12.12 0.15
C LEU A 168 17.75 13.18 -0.81
N GLU A 169 18.49 14.29 -1.04
CA GLU A 169 18.12 15.30 -2.03
C GLU A 169 18.04 14.71 -3.46
N LYS A 170 19.02 13.88 -3.84
CA LYS A 170 19.02 13.20 -5.14
C LYS A 170 17.82 12.27 -5.30
N MET A 171 17.48 11.51 -4.25
CA MET A 171 16.33 10.60 -4.26
C MET A 171 15.00 11.36 -4.30
N LEU A 172 14.87 12.47 -3.57
CA LEU A 172 13.69 13.35 -3.64
C LEU A 172 13.48 13.89 -5.06
N ARG A 173 14.55 14.44 -5.67
CA ARG A 173 14.52 14.94 -7.06
C ARG A 173 14.27 13.82 -8.08
N ALA A 174 14.67 12.58 -7.79
CA ALA A 174 14.43 11.40 -8.63
C ALA A 174 12.99 10.90 -8.59
N GLY A 175 12.20 11.28 -7.55
CA GLY A 175 10.78 10.95 -7.45
C GLY A 175 10.39 10.17 -6.19
N MET A 176 11.22 10.12 -5.15
CA MET A 176 10.84 9.57 -3.85
C MET A 176 9.71 10.39 -3.23
N ASN A 177 8.64 9.72 -2.80
CA ASN A 177 7.46 10.34 -2.19
C ASN A 177 7.34 10.00 -0.70
N VAL A 178 7.76 8.80 -0.30
CA VAL A 178 7.66 8.30 1.08
C VAL A 178 8.98 7.68 1.49
N ALA A 179 9.49 8.08 2.63
CA ALA A 179 10.68 7.53 3.27
C ALA A 179 10.27 6.46 4.27
N ARG A 180 10.69 5.19 4.03
CA ARG A 180 10.42 4.06 4.92
C ARG A 180 11.59 3.84 5.88
N PHE A 181 11.27 3.82 7.17
CA PHE A 181 12.15 3.48 8.28
C PHE A 181 11.82 2.07 8.75
N ASN A 182 12.72 1.11 8.51
CA ASN A 182 12.51 -0.29 8.86
C ASN A 182 13.04 -0.59 10.26
N PHE A 183 12.13 -0.69 11.23
CA PHE A 183 12.44 -0.93 12.64
C PHE A 183 12.83 -2.38 12.97
N SER A 184 12.91 -3.27 11.96
CA SER A 184 13.60 -4.55 12.10
C SER A 184 15.12 -4.38 12.27
N HIS A 185 15.67 -3.22 11.91
CA HIS A 185 17.10 -2.88 11.92
C HIS A 185 17.35 -1.48 12.48
N GLY A 186 18.56 -1.24 12.96
CA GLY A 186 18.98 0.07 13.49
C GLY A 186 18.54 0.32 14.93
N SER A 187 19.08 1.41 15.51
CA SER A 187 18.68 1.93 16.82
C SER A 187 17.83 3.20 16.67
N TYR A 188 17.24 3.68 17.76
CA TYR A 188 16.48 4.93 17.74
C TYR A 188 17.33 6.13 17.32
N GLU A 189 18.58 6.20 17.78
CA GLU A 189 19.53 7.26 17.42
C GLU A 189 19.82 7.25 15.91
N TYR A 190 20.02 6.04 15.35
CA TYR A 190 20.23 5.85 13.92
C TYR A 190 19.04 6.36 13.10
N HIS A 191 17.82 6.02 13.51
CA HIS A 191 16.60 6.46 12.83
C HIS A 191 16.37 7.96 13.02
N GLN A 192 16.68 8.51 14.20
CA GLN A 192 16.54 9.93 14.49
C GLN A 192 17.47 10.79 13.62
N GLU A 193 18.76 10.44 13.56
CA GLU A 193 19.71 11.13 12.69
C GLU A 193 19.28 11.08 11.21
N THR A 194 18.81 9.91 10.75
CA THR A 194 18.32 9.75 9.37
C THR A 194 17.09 10.63 9.11
N LEU A 195 16.19 10.77 10.09
CA LEU A 195 15.00 11.63 9.97
C LEU A 195 15.37 13.12 9.93
N GLU A 196 16.34 13.55 10.71
CA GLU A 196 16.84 14.93 10.71
C GLU A 196 17.53 15.28 9.39
N ASN A 197 18.30 14.36 8.84
CA ASN A 197 18.87 14.48 7.50
C ASN A 197 17.79 14.59 6.43
N LEU A 198 16.72 13.78 6.54
CA LEU A 198 15.57 13.86 5.62
C LEU A 198 14.87 15.23 5.71
N LYS A 199 14.62 15.74 6.91
CA LYS A 199 14.04 17.07 7.11
C LYS A 199 14.90 18.16 6.49
N THR A 200 16.22 18.07 6.64
CA THR A 200 17.19 18.98 6.01
C THR A 200 17.10 18.90 4.48
N ALA A 201 17.10 17.70 3.92
CA ALA A 201 16.98 17.49 2.47
C ALA A 201 15.63 18.01 1.91
N MET A 202 14.52 17.80 2.63
CA MET A 202 13.21 18.36 2.30
C MET A 202 13.24 19.89 2.28
N SER A 203 13.87 20.51 3.29
CA SER A 203 14.03 21.96 3.36
C SER A 203 14.87 22.50 2.20
N ASN A 204 15.99 21.86 1.86
CA ASN A 204 16.87 22.28 0.77
C ASN A 204 16.22 22.14 -0.61
N THR A 205 15.46 21.08 -0.81
CA THR A 205 14.83 20.78 -2.10
C THR A 205 13.45 21.38 -2.27
N GLN A 206 12.80 21.80 -1.19
CA GLN A 206 11.38 22.21 -1.14
C GLN A 206 10.43 21.12 -1.67
N ILE A 207 10.85 19.83 -1.52
CA ILE A 207 10.05 18.67 -1.91
C ILE A 207 9.54 17.99 -0.65
N MET A 208 8.22 17.88 -0.53
CA MET A 208 7.56 17.19 0.58
C MET A 208 7.75 15.68 0.48
N CYS A 209 8.09 15.03 1.59
CA CYS A 209 8.20 13.59 1.73
C CYS A 209 7.48 13.12 2.99
N ALA A 210 6.72 12.04 2.89
CA ALA A 210 6.07 11.43 4.04
C ALA A 210 6.99 10.42 4.73
N VAL A 211 6.75 10.20 6.03
CA VAL A 211 7.52 9.29 6.87
C VAL A 211 6.68 8.06 7.20
N LEU A 212 7.20 6.87 6.89
CA LEU A 212 6.59 5.58 7.15
C LEU A 212 7.46 4.76 8.09
N LEU A 213 6.96 4.43 9.28
CA LEU A 213 7.54 3.49 10.22
C LEU A 213 7.03 2.09 9.89
N ASP A 214 7.93 1.18 9.56
CA ASP A 214 7.62 -0.23 9.30
C ASP A 214 7.99 -1.07 10.53
N THR A 215 6.99 -1.65 11.18
CA THR A 215 7.17 -2.42 12.41
C THR A 215 7.88 -3.73 12.13
N LYS A 216 8.60 -4.24 13.13
CA LYS A 216 9.24 -5.54 13.02
C LYS A 216 8.22 -6.68 12.96
N GLY A 217 7.17 -6.60 13.77
CA GLY A 217 6.17 -7.64 13.92
C GLY A 217 6.69 -8.92 14.61
N PRO A 218 5.82 -9.94 14.72
CA PRO A 218 6.10 -11.18 15.43
C PRO A 218 6.82 -12.21 14.55
N GLU A 219 8.01 -11.91 14.09
CA GLU A 219 8.81 -12.82 13.28
C GLU A 219 9.25 -14.05 14.06
N ILE A 220 9.14 -15.22 13.44
CA ILE A 220 9.76 -16.44 13.92
C ILE A 220 11.17 -16.51 13.34
N ARG A 221 12.18 -16.71 14.20
CA ARG A 221 13.58 -16.75 13.80
C ARG A 221 14.32 -17.94 14.39
N THR A 222 15.33 -18.43 13.65
CA THR A 222 16.29 -19.39 14.19
C THR A 222 17.15 -18.74 15.28
N GLY A 223 17.66 -19.55 16.20
CA GLY A 223 18.56 -19.13 17.26
C GLY A 223 19.99 -18.89 16.80
N MET A 224 20.88 -18.77 17.78
CA MET A 224 22.33 -18.66 17.58
C MET A 224 22.91 -20.06 17.30
N LEU A 225 24.06 -20.10 16.63
CA LEU A 225 24.79 -21.34 16.34
C LEU A 225 25.96 -21.52 17.31
N LYS A 226 26.35 -22.77 17.55
CA LYS A 226 27.37 -23.15 18.54
C LYS A 226 28.71 -22.42 18.38
N ASP A 227 29.15 -22.23 17.15
CA ASP A 227 30.43 -21.61 16.85
C ASP A 227 30.31 -20.24 16.17
N GLY A 228 29.06 -19.70 16.08
CA GLY A 228 28.79 -18.47 15.32
C GLY A 228 29.02 -18.60 13.83
N LYS A 229 29.23 -19.82 13.31
CA LYS A 229 29.50 -20.10 11.91
C LYS A 229 28.29 -20.77 11.25
N PRO A 230 28.01 -20.49 9.98
CA PRO A 230 26.98 -21.17 9.24
C PRO A 230 27.19 -22.69 9.23
N VAL A 231 26.11 -23.45 9.47
CA VAL A 231 26.10 -24.92 9.46
C VAL A 231 25.51 -25.45 8.16
N GLN A 232 26.04 -26.59 7.69
CA GLN A 232 25.57 -27.25 6.48
C GLN A 232 24.36 -28.12 6.79
N ILE A 233 23.20 -27.74 6.32
CA ILE A 233 22.00 -28.58 6.28
C ILE A 233 22.09 -29.45 5.04
N THR A 234 21.90 -30.76 5.20
CA THR A 234 22.06 -31.76 4.13
C THR A 234 20.73 -32.40 3.79
N LYS A 235 20.42 -32.47 2.50
CA LYS A 235 19.20 -33.13 2.00
C LYS A 235 19.06 -34.55 2.52
N ASP A 236 17.82 -34.97 2.77
CA ASP A 236 17.40 -36.28 3.27
C ASP A 236 17.86 -36.62 4.71
N LYS A 237 18.65 -35.79 5.36
CA LYS A 237 18.93 -35.92 6.80
C LYS A 237 17.76 -35.45 7.66
N GLU A 238 17.67 -36.01 8.84
CA GLU A 238 16.73 -35.55 9.85
C GLU A 238 17.40 -34.46 10.70
N ILE A 239 16.63 -33.46 11.07
CA ILE A 239 17.01 -32.35 11.95
C ILE A 239 15.94 -32.13 13.01
N THR A 240 16.33 -31.77 14.21
CA THR A 240 15.41 -31.41 15.29
C THR A 240 15.30 -29.87 15.41
N LEU A 241 14.10 -29.38 15.46
CA LEU A 241 13.83 -27.99 15.83
C LEU A 241 13.43 -27.98 17.32
N THR A 242 14.06 -27.11 18.10
CA THR A 242 13.75 -26.95 19.52
C THR A 242 13.19 -25.56 19.82
N THR A 243 12.23 -25.50 20.75
CA THR A 243 11.66 -24.21 21.23
C THR A 243 12.48 -23.60 22.39
N ASP A 244 13.53 -24.29 22.84
CA ASP A 244 14.53 -23.71 23.73
C ASP A 244 15.42 -22.76 22.94
N TYR A 245 15.12 -21.46 23.02
CA TYR A 245 15.80 -20.43 22.19
C TYR A 245 17.21 -20.12 22.66
N GLU A 246 17.58 -20.51 23.88
CA GLU A 246 18.95 -20.37 24.40
C GLU A 246 19.89 -21.48 23.90
N PHE A 247 19.32 -22.55 23.33
CA PHE A 247 20.10 -23.61 22.71
C PHE A 247 20.89 -23.08 21.52
N LYS A 248 22.20 -23.29 21.54
CA LYS A 248 23.08 -22.98 20.41
C LYS A 248 23.07 -24.10 19.41
N GLY A 249 22.44 -23.83 18.26
CA GLY A 249 22.17 -24.82 17.22
C GLY A 249 23.44 -25.37 16.55
N ASP A 250 23.31 -26.57 16.02
CA ASP A 250 24.30 -27.27 15.22
C ASP A 250 23.64 -27.94 13.99
N GLU A 251 24.34 -28.83 13.31
CA GLU A 251 23.85 -29.56 12.12
C GLU A 251 22.69 -30.52 12.36
N ASN A 252 22.40 -30.86 13.63
CA ASN A 252 21.39 -31.82 14.03
C ASN A 252 20.20 -31.15 14.75
N THR A 253 20.43 -30.03 15.44
CA THR A 253 19.39 -29.36 16.23
C THR A 253 19.49 -27.85 16.07
N ILE A 254 18.37 -27.18 15.74
CA ILE A 254 18.27 -25.73 15.57
C ILE A 254 17.19 -25.20 16.51
N ALA A 255 17.48 -24.11 17.21
CA ALA A 255 16.50 -23.40 18.03
C ALA A 255 15.59 -22.52 17.18
N LEU A 256 14.31 -22.41 17.55
CA LEU A 256 13.34 -21.48 16.97
C LEU A 256 12.67 -20.65 18.07
N SER A 257 12.39 -19.39 17.78
CA SER A 257 11.79 -18.44 18.74
C SER A 257 10.33 -18.73 19.09
N TYR A 258 9.64 -19.58 18.34
CA TYR A 258 8.22 -19.87 18.50
C TYR A 258 7.95 -21.03 19.46
N LYS A 259 7.48 -20.71 20.68
CA LYS A 259 7.28 -21.67 21.76
C LYS A 259 6.17 -22.70 21.51
N LYS A 260 5.14 -22.35 20.73
CA LYS A 260 4.02 -23.25 20.41
C LYS A 260 4.26 -24.08 19.15
N LEU A 261 5.46 -24.04 18.57
CA LEU A 261 5.77 -24.76 17.34
C LEU A 261 5.29 -26.22 17.33
N PRO A 262 5.59 -27.08 18.35
CA PRO A 262 5.16 -28.49 18.32
C PRO A 262 3.65 -28.70 18.47
N GLN A 263 2.90 -27.65 18.89
CA GLN A 263 1.45 -27.71 19.07
C GLN A 263 0.72 -27.33 17.78
N ASP A 264 1.29 -26.37 17.02
CA ASP A 264 0.62 -25.74 15.89
C ASP A 264 1.00 -26.38 14.55
N VAL A 265 2.15 -27.08 14.46
CA VAL A 265 2.52 -27.86 13.28
C VAL A 265 2.11 -29.33 13.42
N SER A 266 1.94 -30.00 12.29
CA SER A 266 1.57 -31.42 12.22
C SER A 266 2.53 -32.19 11.32
N PRO A 267 2.67 -33.53 11.48
CA PRO A 267 3.40 -34.33 10.50
C PRO A 267 2.96 -34.09 9.08
N GLY A 268 3.90 -33.83 8.18
CA GLY A 268 3.65 -33.41 6.80
C GLY A 268 3.64 -31.89 6.58
N SER A 269 3.58 -31.07 7.63
CA SER A 269 3.69 -29.60 7.50
C SER A 269 5.06 -29.21 6.94
N THR A 270 5.09 -28.14 6.15
CA THR A 270 6.32 -27.55 5.61
C THR A 270 6.80 -26.42 6.51
N ILE A 271 8.10 -26.37 6.77
CA ILE A 271 8.78 -25.26 7.46
C ILE A 271 9.83 -24.70 6.51
N LEU A 272 9.78 -23.39 6.27
CA LEU A 272 10.71 -22.68 5.41
C LEU A 272 11.63 -21.79 6.24
N ILE A 273 12.95 -21.85 6.00
CA ILE A 273 13.94 -21.07 6.73
C ILE A 273 14.81 -20.30 5.74
N GLY A 274 15.15 -19.04 6.07
CA GLY A 274 16.03 -18.19 5.28
C GLY A 274 15.48 -17.89 3.90
N ASP A 275 14.29 -17.28 3.82
CA ASP A 275 13.58 -16.96 2.59
C ASP A 275 13.39 -18.19 1.66
N GLY A 276 13.08 -19.34 2.26
CA GLY A 276 12.85 -20.59 1.54
C GLY A 276 14.13 -21.29 1.03
N SER A 277 15.30 -20.77 1.39
CA SER A 277 16.59 -21.44 1.04
C SER A 277 16.73 -22.82 1.66
N ILE A 278 16.06 -23.07 2.79
CA ILE A 278 15.96 -24.36 3.45
C ILE A 278 14.48 -24.72 3.59
N THR A 279 14.15 -25.91 3.10
CA THR A 279 12.80 -26.49 3.20
C THR A 279 12.86 -27.74 4.06
N LEU A 280 12.03 -27.78 5.10
CA LEU A 280 11.90 -28.89 6.00
C LEU A 280 10.48 -29.46 5.95
N THR A 281 10.33 -30.78 6.09
CA THR A 281 9.02 -31.42 6.28
C THR A 281 8.97 -32.01 7.67
N VAL A 282 7.93 -31.70 8.43
CA VAL A 282 7.70 -32.21 9.79
C VAL A 282 7.45 -33.71 9.74
N LEU A 283 8.17 -34.49 10.56
CA LEU A 283 8.00 -35.93 10.73
C LEU A 283 7.23 -36.23 12.00
N GLU A 284 7.62 -35.60 13.11
CA GLU A 284 7.11 -35.90 14.47
C GLU A 284 7.13 -34.62 15.31
N CYS A 285 6.13 -34.47 16.19
CA CYS A 285 6.00 -33.37 17.14
C CYS A 285 6.02 -33.88 18.57
N ASP A 286 6.99 -33.46 19.36
CA ASP A 286 7.07 -33.70 20.80
C ASP A 286 6.65 -32.42 21.55
N VAL A 287 5.37 -32.35 21.90
CA VAL A 287 4.80 -31.20 22.61
C VAL A 287 5.38 -31.06 24.01
N GLY A 288 5.60 -32.19 24.70
CA GLY A 288 6.13 -32.21 26.07
C GLY A 288 7.59 -31.79 26.15
N GLY A 289 8.41 -32.20 25.18
CA GLY A 289 9.82 -31.87 25.10
C GLY A 289 10.12 -30.58 24.31
N GLY A 290 9.09 -29.91 23.78
CA GLY A 290 9.27 -28.68 23.00
C GLY A 290 10.07 -28.88 21.71
N LYS A 291 9.93 -30.03 21.04
CA LYS A 291 10.75 -30.40 19.88
C LYS A 291 9.90 -30.83 18.70
N VAL A 292 10.41 -30.55 17.50
CA VAL A 292 9.83 -31.00 16.23
C VAL A 292 10.92 -31.66 15.40
N LYS A 293 10.72 -32.89 15.03
CA LYS A 293 11.63 -33.64 14.17
C LYS A 293 11.23 -33.43 12.72
N CYS A 294 12.18 -33.01 11.89
CA CYS A 294 11.95 -32.68 10.50
C CYS A 294 12.90 -33.42 9.59
N LYS A 295 12.48 -33.61 8.32
CA LYS A 295 13.32 -34.08 7.22
C LYS A 295 13.75 -32.87 6.38
N CYS A 296 15.04 -32.78 6.05
CA CYS A 296 15.58 -31.76 5.16
C CYS A 296 15.29 -32.12 3.71
N MET A 297 14.59 -31.25 2.98
CA MET A 297 14.21 -31.49 1.58
C MET A 297 15.26 -31.04 0.57
N ASN A 298 16.17 -30.16 1.00
CA ASN A 298 17.29 -29.67 0.17
C ASN A 298 18.53 -29.43 1.03
N SER A 299 19.66 -29.17 0.37
CA SER A 299 20.92 -28.84 1.04
C SER A 299 21.19 -27.36 0.93
N ALA A 300 21.53 -26.70 2.05
CA ALA A 300 21.90 -25.28 2.08
C ALA A 300 22.73 -24.95 3.34
N MET A 301 23.40 -23.79 3.33
CA MET A 301 24.08 -23.23 4.49
C MET A 301 23.10 -22.43 5.34
N LEU A 302 22.97 -22.78 6.62
CA LEU A 302 22.15 -22.06 7.58
C LEU A 302 23.01 -21.12 8.43
N GLY A 303 22.79 -19.82 8.35
CA GLY A 303 23.36 -18.83 9.25
C GLY A 303 22.46 -18.56 10.45
N GLU A 304 22.93 -17.70 11.36
CA GLU A 304 22.19 -17.34 12.58
C GLU A 304 20.99 -16.43 12.30
N ARG A 305 19.97 -16.50 13.17
CA ARG A 305 18.80 -15.60 13.23
C ARG A 305 18.04 -15.44 11.91
N LYS A 306 17.97 -16.53 11.12
CA LYS A 306 17.20 -16.54 9.88
C LYS A 306 15.70 -16.58 10.16
N ASN A 307 14.91 -15.89 9.32
CA ASN A 307 13.46 -15.97 9.38
C ASN A 307 12.98 -17.39 9.13
N CYS A 308 11.84 -17.71 9.72
CA CYS A 308 11.17 -18.99 9.59
C CYS A 308 9.68 -18.78 9.31
N ASN A 309 9.19 -19.33 8.20
CA ASN A 309 7.80 -19.30 7.81
C ASN A 309 7.16 -20.66 7.94
N LEU A 310 5.90 -20.68 8.33
CA LEU A 310 5.08 -21.87 8.59
C LEU A 310 3.85 -21.87 7.67
N PRO A 311 4.01 -22.18 6.36
CA PRO A 311 2.91 -22.08 5.40
C PRO A 311 1.67 -22.86 5.83
N GLY A 312 0.52 -22.18 5.86
CA GLY A 312 -0.77 -22.78 6.21
C GLY A 312 -1.00 -23.00 7.71
N VAL A 313 -0.08 -22.61 8.58
CA VAL A 313 -0.21 -22.70 10.04
C VAL A 313 -0.74 -21.38 10.60
N VAL A 314 -1.77 -21.43 11.42
CA VAL A 314 -2.25 -20.28 12.19
C VAL A 314 -1.35 -20.09 13.39
N VAL A 315 -0.52 -19.06 13.36
CA VAL A 315 0.48 -18.78 14.41
C VAL A 315 -0.13 -17.95 15.54
N ASP A 316 -0.04 -18.42 16.77
CA ASP A 316 -0.54 -17.71 17.96
C ASP A 316 0.54 -16.77 18.54
N LEU A 317 0.82 -15.69 17.80
CA LEU A 317 1.69 -14.58 18.23
C LEU A 317 0.90 -13.27 18.16
N PRO A 318 1.15 -12.30 19.05
CA PRO A 318 0.51 -10.99 18.95
C PRO A 318 1.02 -10.27 17.71
N THR A 319 0.14 -9.64 16.91
CA THR A 319 0.54 -8.87 15.72
C THR A 319 1.44 -7.68 16.08
N VAL A 320 1.18 -7.04 17.22
CA VAL A 320 2.02 -5.97 17.78
C VAL A 320 2.81 -6.53 18.95
N THR A 321 4.12 -6.56 18.84
CA THR A 321 5.00 -6.95 19.93
C THR A 321 5.27 -5.76 20.87
N LYS A 322 5.81 -6.02 22.07
CA LYS A 322 6.19 -4.93 22.99
C LYS A 322 7.20 -3.96 22.37
N LYS A 323 8.12 -4.48 21.55
CA LYS A 323 9.05 -3.63 20.80
C LYS A 323 8.31 -2.72 19.81
N ASP A 324 7.33 -3.25 19.09
CA ASP A 324 6.57 -2.46 18.12
C ASP A 324 5.73 -1.37 18.83
N GLU A 325 5.17 -1.66 20.00
CA GLU A 325 4.50 -0.66 20.84
C GLU A 325 5.46 0.49 21.21
N ASP A 326 6.66 0.14 21.68
CA ASP A 326 7.68 1.12 22.06
C ASP A 326 8.15 1.92 20.83
N ASP A 327 8.40 1.27 19.68
CA ASP A 327 8.78 1.93 18.42
C ASP A 327 7.72 2.95 17.98
N ILE A 328 6.44 2.56 18.05
CA ILE A 328 5.32 3.42 17.66
C ILE A 328 5.16 4.59 18.61
N LEU A 329 5.13 4.34 19.93
CA LEU A 329 4.79 5.35 20.92
C LEU A 329 5.99 6.27 21.23
N ILE A 330 7.19 5.69 21.44
CA ILE A 330 8.37 6.45 21.85
C ILE A 330 8.97 7.22 20.69
N TRP A 331 9.10 6.58 19.52
CA TRP A 331 9.72 7.22 18.36
C TRP A 331 8.68 7.75 17.36
N GLY A 332 7.71 6.94 16.98
CA GLY A 332 6.74 7.28 15.94
C GLY A 332 5.89 8.50 16.27
N VAL A 333 5.20 8.45 17.41
CA VAL A 333 4.33 9.56 17.88
C VAL A 333 5.16 10.81 18.18
N ALA A 334 6.32 10.68 18.85
CA ALA A 334 7.18 11.81 19.17
C ALA A 334 7.67 12.56 17.92
N ASN A 335 7.92 11.83 16.83
CA ASN A 335 8.38 12.39 15.55
C ASN A 335 7.27 12.76 14.59
N LYS A 336 5.99 12.62 14.98
CA LYS A 336 4.81 12.94 14.16
C LYS A 336 4.89 12.28 12.78
N ILE A 337 5.14 10.97 12.74
CA ILE A 337 5.19 10.21 11.51
C ILE A 337 3.82 10.19 10.81
N ASP A 338 3.80 9.88 9.51
CA ASP A 338 2.57 9.89 8.71
C ASP A 338 1.91 8.53 8.62
N PHE A 339 2.73 7.47 8.57
CA PHE A 339 2.25 6.10 8.35
C PHE A 339 2.95 5.10 9.27
N ILE A 340 2.19 4.09 9.66
CA ILE A 340 2.71 2.84 10.20
C ILE A 340 2.42 1.75 9.19
N ALA A 341 3.46 1.05 8.70
CA ALA A 341 3.30 -0.21 8.00
C ALA A 341 3.30 -1.33 9.05
N ALA A 342 2.13 -1.87 9.33
CA ALA A 342 1.95 -2.90 10.36
C ALA A 342 2.27 -4.28 9.77
N SER A 343 3.31 -4.93 10.30
CA SER A 343 3.76 -6.25 9.85
C SER A 343 2.85 -7.38 10.34
N PHE A 344 2.69 -8.43 9.53
CA PHE A 344 1.95 -9.65 9.85
C PHE A 344 0.52 -9.44 10.33
N VAL A 345 -0.21 -8.51 9.73
CA VAL A 345 -1.63 -8.29 10.01
C VAL A 345 -2.44 -9.50 9.51
N ARG A 346 -3.22 -10.12 10.40
CA ARG A 346 -3.99 -11.34 10.14
C ARG A 346 -5.49 -11.13 10.13
N LYS A 347 -5.99 -10.11 10.82
CA LYS A 347 -7.43 -9.79 10.94
C LYS A 347 -7.66 -8.31 11.23
N GLY A 348 -8.86 -7.81 10.99
CA GLY A 348 -9.21 -6.42 11.21
C GLY A 348 -9.04 -5.97 12.67
N SER A 349 -9.26 -6.86 13.64
CA SER A 349 -9.05 -6.55 15.07
C SER A 349 -7.59 -6.23 15.42
N ASP A 350 -6.61 -6.66 14.63
CA ASP A 350 -5.21 -6.30 14.84
C ASP A 350 -4.99 -4.81 14.52
N VAL A 351 -5.63 -4.32 13.47
CA VAL A 351 -5.60 -2.90 13.10
C VAL A 351 -6.30 -2.04 14.14
N VAL A 352 -7.44 -2.52 14.67
CA VAL A 352 -8.18 -1.82 15.75
C VAL A 352 -7.29 -1.67 16.99
N LYS A 353 -6.55 -2.71 17.38
CA LYS A 353 -5.59 -2.63 18.51
C LYS A 353 -4.50 -1.59 18.31
N ILE A 354 -3.97 -1.46 17.08
CA ILE A 354 -2.97 -0.40 16.78
C ILE A 354 -3.61 0.98 16.89
N LYS A 355 -4.86 1.15 16.43
CA LYS A 355 -5.59 2.42 16.58
C LYS A 355 -5.86 2.76 18.06
N GLU A 356 -6.19 1.76 18.86
CA GLU A 356 -6.36 1.91 20.32
C GLU A 356 -5.03 2.31 20.99
N LEU A 357 -3.92 1.68 20.60
CA LEU A 357 -2.58 2.02 21.07
C LEU A 357 -2.20 3.48 20.73
N LEU A 358 -2.52 3.94 19.53
CA LEU A 358 -2.28 5.31 19.09
C LEU A 358 -3.19 6.33 19.78
N GLY A 359 -4.37 5.91 20.26
CA GLY A 359 -5.35 6.80 20.87
C GLY A 359 -5.70 8.00 19.98
N PRO A 360 -5.53 9.26 20.46
CA PRO A 360 -5.82 10.47 19.67
C PRO A 360 -5.02 10.57 18.38
N HIS A 361 -3.78 10.04 18.37
CA HIS A 361 -2.87 10.09 17.23
C HIS A 361 -3.31 9.23 16.07
N SER A 362 -4.27 8.32 16.25
CA SER A 362 -4.87 7.51 15.16
C SER A 362 -5.55 8.35 14.07
N LYS A 363 -5.82 9.63 14.33
CA LYS A 363 -6.36 10.58 13.34
C LYS A 363 -5.28 11.18 12.43
N THR A 364 -4.05 11.22 12.90
CA THR A 364 -2.91 11.86 12.22
C THR A 364 -1.86 10.86 11.75
N ILE A 365 -1.86 9.63 12.24
CA ILE A 365 -0.99 8.55 11.82
C ILE A 365 -1.84 7.46 11.18
N HIS A 366 -1.67 7.23 9.89
CA HIS A 366 -2.44 6.24 9.13
C HIS A 366 -1.78 4.87 9.16
N ILE A 367 -2.61 3.81 9.16
CA ILE A 367 -2.14 2.41 9.21
C ILE A 367 -2.23 1.78 7.83
N ILE A 368 -1.08 1.33 7.32
CA ILE A 368 -0.95 0.51 6.11
C ILE A 368 -0.72 -0.93 6.57
N SER A 369 -1.72 -1.79 6.41
CA SER A 369 -1.61 -3.19 6.84
C SER A 369 -0.84 -4.01 5.81
N LYS A 370 0.20 -4.71 6.26
CA LYS A 370 0.98 -5.64 5.42
C LYS A 370 0.31 -7.00 5.43
N VAL A 371 -0.05 -7.49 4.25
CA VAL A 371 -0.62 -8.83 4.06
C VAL A 371 0.50 -9.77 3.67
N GLU A 372 0.91 -10.63 4.58
CA GLU A 372 2.14 -11.42 4.55
C GLU A 372 1.91 -12.92 4.71
N ASN A 373 0.67 -13.36 4.99
CA ASN A 373 0.35 -14.76 5.26
C ASN A 373 -1.05 -15.16 4.77
N GLN A 374 -1.36 -16.46 4.84
CA GLN A 374 -2.63 -17.01 4.38
C GLN A 374 -3.82 -16.50 5.21
N GLU A 375 -3.68 -16.37 6.54
CA GLU A 375 -4.75 -15.86 7.41
C GLU A 375 -5.15 -14.43 7.02
N GLY A 376 -4.16 -13.56 6.71
CA GLY A 376 -4.40 -12.20 6.21
C GLY A 376 -5.11 -12.17 4.86
N LEU A 377 -4.84 -13.12 3.97
CA LEU A 377 -5.58 -13.24 2.70
C LEU A 377 -7.02 -13.67 2.91
N VAL A 378 -7.28 -14.62 3.81
CA VAL A 378 -8.63 -15.10 4.15
C VAL A 378 -9.46 -13.98 4.76
N ASN A 379 -8.87 -13.19 5.66
CA ASN A 379 -9.52 -12.09 6.37
C ASN A 379 -9.36 -10.73 5.67
N PHE A 380 -8.98 -10.71 4.39
CA PHE A 380 -8.59 -9.50 3.69
C PHE A 380 -9.65 -8.39 3.72
N ASP A 381 -10.91 -8.72 3.55
CA ASP A 381 -12.00 -7.73 3.53
C ASP A 381 -12.17 -7.03 4.89
N ASP A 382 -11.94 -7.78 5.96
CA ASP A 382 -11.98 -7.29 7.34
C ASP A 382 -10.79 -6.33 7.61
N ILE A 383 -9.60 -6.76 7.19
CA ILE A 383 -8.38 -5.95 7.28
C ILE A 383 -8.52 -4.67 6.45
N LEU A 384 -9.00 -4.77 5.21
CA LEU A 384 -9.19 -3.63 4.33
C LEU A 384 -10.19 -2.62 4.93
N ARG A 385 -11.26 -3.08 5.57
CA ARG A 385 -12.24 -2.21 6.20
C ARG A 385 -11.61 -1.34 7.28
N GLU A 386 -10.78 -1.92 8.13
CA GLU A 386 -10.18 -1.25 9.27
C GLU A 386 -8.91 -0.45 8.94
N SER A 387 -8.21 -0.75 7.85
CA SER A 387 -6.95 -0.12 7.46
C SER A 387 -7.15 1.18 6.69
N ASP A 388 -6.16 2.09 6.73
CA ASP A 388 -6.11 3.29 5.89
C ASP A 388 -5.47 3.02 4.52
N GLY A 389 -4.69 1.95 4.40
CA GLY A 389 -4.09 1.44 3.18
C GLY A 389 -3.63 -0.01 3.35
N ILE A 390 -3.22 -0.64 2.27
CA ILE A 390 -2.74 -2.03 2.24
C ILE A 390 -1.35 -2.07 1.60
N MET A 391 -0.49 -2.99 2.09
CA MET A 391 0.77 -3.34 1.43
C MET A 391 0.75 -4.82 1.04
N VAL A 392 0.95 -5.07 -0.25
CA VAL A 392 1.18 -6.41 -0.81
C VAL A 392 2.65 -6.74 -0.55
N ALA A 393 2.94 -7.38 0.56
CA ALA A 393 4.30 -7.70 0.98
C ALA A 393 4.71 -9.06 0.40
N ARG A 394 5.16 -9.04 -0.87
CA ARG A 394 5.36 -10.24 -1.70
C ARG A 394 6.45 -11.18 -1.19
N GLY A 395 7.40 -10.67 -0.40
CA GLY A 395 8.47 -11.48 0.19
C GLY A 395 7.91 -12.58 1.09
N ASP A 396 7.34 -12.18 2.23
CA ASP A 396 6.78 -13.12 3.22
C ASP A 396 5.55 -13.83 2.67
N LEU A 397 4.66 -13.13 1.98
CA LEU A 397 3.49 -13.77 1.35
C LEU A 397 3.89 -14.87 0.37
N GLY A 398 5.00 -14.69 -0.37
CA GLY A 398 5.52 -15.67 -1.30
C GLY A 398 6.10 -16.93 -0.64
N MET A 399 6.37 -16.87 0.67
CA MET A 399 6.73 -18.03 1.47
C MET A 399 5.48 -18.76 2.00
N GLU A 400 4.36 -18.07 2.11
CA GLU A 400 3.13 -18.57 2.72
C GLU A 400 2.15 -19.20 1.72
N ILE A 401 2.20 -18.79 0.45
CA ILE A 401 1.35 -19.32 -0.62
C ILE A 401 2.20 -19.88 -1.78
N PRO A 402 1.66 -20.76 -2.64
CA PRO A 402 2.38 -21.23 -3.82
C PRO A 402 2.86 -20.04 -4.69
N THR A 403 4.13 -20.07 -5.08
CA THR A 403 4.80 -18.96 -5.78
C THR A 403 4.05 -18.53 -7.03
N GLU A 404 3.48 -19.48 -7.77
CA GLU A 404 2.68 -19.23 -8.98
C GLU A 404 1.33 -18.57 -8.70
N LYS A 405 0.94 -18.39 -7.42
CA LYS A 405 -0.31 -17.72 -7.02
C LYS A 405 -0.12 -16.28 -6.52
N ILE A 406 1.12 -15.84 -6.32
CA ILE A 406 1.42 -14.49 -5.79
C ILE A 406 0.79 -13.40 -6.63
N PHE A 407 0.89 -13.48 -7.96
CA PHE A 407 0.31 -12.49 -8.86
C PHE A 407 -1.22 -12.41 -8.76
N LEU A 408 -1.90 -13.53 -8.47
CA LEU A 408 -3.35 -13.54 -8.25
C LEU A 408 -3.73 -12.81 -6.95
N ALA A 409 -2.96 -13.05 -5.88
CA ALA A 409 -3.14 -12.35 -4.60
C ALA A 409 -2.91 -10.84 -4.79
N GLN A 410 -1.84 -10.43 -5.49
CA GLN A 410 -1.56 -9.03 -5.81
C GLN A 410 -2.73 -8.38 -6.56
N LYS A 411 -3.20 -8.98 -7.66
CA LYS A 411 -4.31 -8.44 -8.45
C LYS A 411 -5.61 -8.34 -7.65
N MET A 412 -5.91 -9.32 -6.84
CA MET A 412 -7.11 -9.34 -5.98
C MET A 412 -7.05 -8.20 -4.95
N MET A 413 -5.93 -8.05 -4.25
CA MET A 413 -5.76 -7.02 -3.23
C MET A 413 -5.82 -5.61 -3.85
N ILE A 414 -5.11 -5.38 -4.97
CA ILE A 414 -5.13 -4.10 -5.69
C ILE A 414 -6.56 -3.76 -6.15
N PHE A 415 -7.27 -4.71 -6.75
CA PHE A 415 -8.64 -4.50 -7.20
C PHE A 415 -9.58 -4.10 -6.05
N LYS A 416 -9.53 -4.81 -4.93
CA LYS A 416 -10.38 -4.53 -3.75
C LYS A 416 -10.03 -3.17 -3.12
N CYS A 417 -8.74 -2.82 -3.01
CA CYS A 417 -8.30 -1.52 -2.51
C CYS A 417 -8.79 -0.38 -3.41
N ASN A 418 -8.62 -0.51 -4.73
CA ASN A 418 -9.09 0.48 -5.70
C ASN A 418 -10.61 0.67 -5.63
N SER A 419 -11.37 -0.43 -5.49
CA SER A 419 -12.82 -0.39 -5.32
C SER A 419 -13.23 0.31 -4.02
N ALA A 420 -12.49 0.10 -2.94
CA ALA A 420 -12.69 0.77 -1.65
C ALA A 420 -12.19 2.23 -1.64
N GLY A 421 -11.37 2.64 -2.61
CA GLY A 421 -10.74 3.96 -2.64
C GLY A 421 -9.64 4.12 -1.59
N LYS A 422 -8.99 3.02 -1.19
CA LYS A 422 -7.87 2.99 -0.25
C LYS A 422 -6.56 2.74 -1.00
N PRO A 423 -5.46 3.42 -0.65
CA PRO A 423 -4.18 3.23 -1.32
C PRO A 423 -3.63 1.82 -1.11
N VAL A 424 -2.98 1.29 -2.13
CA VAL A 424 -2.31 0.00 -2.11
C VAL A 424 -0.87 0.14 -2.56
N VAL A 425 0.04 -0.49 -1.82
CA VAL A 425 1.48 -0.50 -2.07
C VAL A 425 1.89 -1.89 -2.54
N THR A 426 2.58 -1.98 -3.68
CA THR A 426 3.24 -3.22 -4.10
C THR A 426 4.70 -3.19 -3.67
N ALA A 427 5.12 -4.17 -2.88
CA ALA A 427 6.39 -4.19 -2.19
C ALA A 427 7.18 -5.48 -2.44
N THR A 428 8.47 -5.40 -2.20
CA THR A 428 9.47 -6.47 -2.18
C THR A 428 9.86 -6.99 -3.58
N GLN A 429 11.16 -7.12 -3.80
CA GLN A 429 11.77 -7.67 -5.02
C GLN A 429 11.29 -6.97 -6.30
N MET A 430 11.19 -5.63 -6.27
CA MET A 430 10.76 -4.85 -7.42
C MET A 430 11.90 -4.66 -8.42
N LEU A 431 13.06 -4.18 -7.95
CA LEU A 431 14.29 -3.98 -8.74
C LEU A 431 15.51 -4.55 -7.98
N GLU A 432 15.37 -5.71 -7.36
CA GLU A 432 16.32 -6.32 -6.41
C GLU A 432 17.74 -6.43 -6.99
N SER A 433 17.86 -6.76 -8.28
CA SER A 433 19.16 -6.84 -8.94
C SER A 433 19.94 -5.52 -8.90
N MET A 434 19.23 -4.38 -8.74
CA MET A 434 19.85 -3.05 -8.63
C MET A 434 20.56 -2.81 -7.30
N CYS A 435 20.42 -3.71 -6.32
CA CYS A 435 21.31 -3.73 -5.16
C CYS A 435 22.78 -3.84 -5.58
N LYS A 436 23.06 -4.54 -6.68
CA LYS A 436 24.43 -4.82 -7.16
C LYS A 436 24.68 -4.33 -8.60
N SER A 437 23.64 -4.12 -9.40
CA SER A 437 23.72 -3.74 -10.80
C SER A 437 23.17 -2.33 -11.03
N PRO A 438 23.76 -1.50 -11.91
CA PRO A 438 23.24 -0.18 -12.26
C PRO A 438 21.94 -0.24 -13.08
N ARG A 439 21.53 -1.40 -13.57
CA ARG A 439 20.31 -1.62 -14.36
C ARG A 439 19.58 -2.85 -13.84
N PRO A 440 18.23 -2.84 -13.84
CA PRO A 440 17.45 -4.01 -13.46
C PRO A 440 17.48 -5.08 -14.56
N THR A 441 17.05 -6.26 -14.22
CA THR A 441 16.69 -7.28 -15.20
C THR A 441 15.43 -6.87 -15.97
N ARG A 442 15.21 -7.46 -17.13
CA ARG A 442 14.01 -7.20 -17.94
C ARG A 442 12.75 -7.70 -17.24
N ALA A 443 12.85 -8.80 -16.51
CA ALA A 443 11.76 -9.35 -15.70
C ALA A 443 11.31 -8.37 -14.61
N GLU A 444 12.25 -7.77 -13.87
CA GLU A 444 11.96 -6.78 -12.83
C GLU A 444 11.31 -5.52 -13.41
N ALA A 445 11.82 -5.00 -14.54
CA ALA A 445 11.22 -3.85 -15.20
C ALA A 445 9.77 -4.14 -15.63
N THR A 446 9.52 -5.37 -16.12
CA THR A 446 8.17 -5.81 -16.50
C THR A 446 7.28 -6.01 -15.27
N ASP A 447 7.81 -6.50 -14.15
CA ASP A 447 7.08 -6.67 -12.89
C ASP A 447 6.59 -5.32 -12.33
N VAL A 448 7.47 -4.31 -12.30
CA VAL A 448 7.08 -2.93 -11.93
C VAL A 448 5.98 -2.40 -12.83
N ALA A 449 6.13 -2.54 -14.16
CA ALA A 449 5.12 -2.09 -15.12
C ALA A 449 3.78 -2.81 -14.87
N ASN A 450 3.79 -4.13 -14.65
CA ASN A 450 2.57 -4.89 -14.35
C ASN A 450 1.90 -4.46 -13.05
N ALA A 451 2.65 -4.13 -12.00
CA ALA A 451 2.07 -3.59 -10.76
C ALA A 451 1.33 -2.27 -11.02
N VAL A 452 1.89 -1.38 -11.86
CA VAL A 452 1.25 -0.12 -12.27
C VAL A 452 0.00 -0.38 -13.11
N LEU A 453 0.07 -1.31 -14.08
CA LEU A 453 -1.06 -1.72 -14.92
C LEU A 453 -2.18 -2.39 -14.11
N ASP A 454 -1.84 -3.13 -13.06
CA ASP A 454 -2.80 -3.70 -12.10
C ASP A 454 -3.55 -2.61 -11.31
N GLY A 455 -3.00 -1.39 -11.24
CA GLY A 455 -3.62 -0.26 -10.57
C GLY A 455 -3.05 0.06 -9.18
N THR A 456 -1.81 -0.34 -8.87
CA THR A 456 -1.17 0.02 -7.59
C THR A 456 -1.08 1.54 -7.42
N ASP A 457 -1.20 2.03 -6.19
CA ASP A 457 -1.01 3.45 -5.86
C ASP A 457 0.45 3.80 -5.67
N ALA A 458 1.20 2.88 -5.06
CA ALA A 458 2.62 3.05 -4.82
C ALA A 458 3.40 1.76 -5.05
N VAL A 459 4.68 1.90 -5.36
CA VAL A 459 5.68 0.83 -5.44
C VAL A 459 6.79 1.10 -4.44
N MET A 460 7.39 0.06 -3.88
CA MET A 460 8.38 0.19 -2.82
C MET A 460 9.72 -0.42 -3.19
N LEU A 461 10.78 0.36 -3.00
CA LEU A 461 12.18 -0.09 -3.03
C LEU A 461 12.64 -0.42 -1.60
N SER A 462 13.27 -1.56 -1.43
CA SER A 462 13.74 -2.09 -0.14
C SER A 462 15.27 -2.04 -0.05
N GLY A 463 15.93 -3.13 -0.33
CA GLY A 463 17.38 -3.24 -0.34
C GLY A 463 18.05 -2.32 -1.35
N GLU A 464 17.39 -2.07 -2.48
CA GLU A 464 17.85 -1.27 -3.62
C GLU A 464 18.24 0.15 -3.19
N THR A 465 17.47 0.75 -2.28
CA THR A 465 17.75 2.10 -1.75
C THR A 465 18.42 2.08 -0.40
N ALA A 466 18.18 1.06 0.46
CA ALA A 466 18.74 1.04 1.81
C ALA A 466 20.23 0.69 1.84
N ALA A 467 20.66 -0.33 1.11
CA ALA A 467 21.99 -0.91 1.13
C ALA A 467 22.61 -1.09 -0.26
N GLY A 468 21.82 -0.94 -1.31
CA GLY A 468 22.25 -1.11 -2.70
C GLY A 468 23.32 -0.09 -3.12
N ALA A 469 24.06 -0.44 -4.16
CA ALA A 469 25.13 0.41 -4.67
C ALA A 469 24.63 1.62 -5.48
N TYR A 470 23.36 1.62 -5.91
CA TYR A 470 22.81 2.59 -6.85
C TYR A 470 21.45 3.18 -6.43
N PRO A 471 21.29 3.73 -5.20
CA PRO A 471 19.98 4.14 -4.66
C PRO A 471 19.27 5.19 -5.52
N GLU A 472 19.93 6.28 -5.91
CA GLU A 472 19.37 7.32 -6.79
C GLU A 472 18.91 6.73 -8.14
N ASN A 473 19.74 5.89 -8.75
CA ASN A 473 19.46 5.30 -10.05
C ASN A 473 18.26 4.32 -9.99
N ALA A 474 18.11 3.59 -8.88
CA ALA A 474 16.96 2.73 -8.66
C ALA A 474 15.65 3.54 -8.65
N VAL A 475 15.63 4.70 -7.97
CA VAL A 475 14.47 5.60 -7.96
C VAL A 475 14.20 6.16 -9.36
N LYS A 476 15.22 6.62 -10.08
CA LYS A 476 15.08 7.15 -11.46
C LYS A 476 14.50 6.13 -12.42
N ILE A 477 15.00 4.90 -12.37
CA ILE A 477 14.51 3.82 -13.24
C ILE A 477 13.09 3.41 -12.86
N MET A 478 12.80 3.26 -11.57
CA MET A 478 11.44 3.01 -11.08
C MET A 478 10.46 4.08 -11.59
N ALA A 479 10.83 5.35 -11.47
CA ALA A 479 10.04 6.47 -11.95
C ALA A 479 9.82 6.43 -13.47
N ALA A 480 10.84 6.08 -14.23
CA ALA A 480 10.73 5.95 -15.68
C ALA A 480 9.76 4.83 -16.09
N ILE A 481 9.90 3.65 -15.48
CA ILE A 481 9.00 2.51 -15.76
C ILE A 481 7.55 2.88 -15.40
N CYS A 482 7.33 3.53 -14.25
CA CYS A 482 5.98 3.96 -13.84
C CYS A 482 5.37 4.92 -14.87
N ARG A 483 6.11 5.91 -15.37
CA ARG A 483 5.62 6.86 -16.38
C ARG A 483 5.24 6.18 -17.68
N GLU A 484 6.07 5.25 -18.18
CA GLU A 484 5.78 4.51 -19.41
C GLU A 484 4.54 3.60 -19.27
N ALA A 485 4.45 2.87 -18.16
CA ALA A 485 3.28 2.05 -17.88
C ALA A 485 2.00 2.91 -17.78
N GLU A 486 2.07 4.06 -17.13
CA GLU A 486 0.95 5.00 -17.01
C GLU A 486 0.52 5.59 -18.35
N ALA A 487 1.45 5.82 -19.27
CA ALA A 487 1.17 6.35 -20.60
C ALA A 487 0.41 5.33 -21.47
N SER A 488 0.57 4.03 -21.22
CA SER A 488 -0.09 2.97 -21.98
C SER A 488 -1.51 2.64 -21.50
N LEU A 489 -2.00 3.26 -20.41
CA LEU A 489 -3.31 2.96 -19.81
C LEU A 489 -4.46 3.62 -20.58
N ASP A 490 -5.55 2.86 -20.79
CA ASP A 490 -6.85 3.42 -21.21
C ASP A 490 -7.62 3.94 -19.97
N TYR A 491 -7.46 5.22 -19.67
CA TYR A 491 -8.10 5.86 -18.52
C TYR A 491 -9.64 5.92 -18.63
N ASP A 492 -10.20 5.96 -19.83
CA ASP A 492 -11.66 5.93 -20.05
C ASP A 492 -12.24 4.56 -19.70
N ALA A 493 -11.56 3.48 -20.09
CA ALA A 493 -11.95 2.12 -19.71
C ALA A 493 -11.82 1.89 -18.19
N ILE A 494 -10.73 2.36 -17.58
CA ILE A 494 -10.51 2.30 -16.13
C ILE A 494 -11.62 3.05 -15.39
N PHE A 495 -11.92 4.30 -15.78
CA PHE A 495 -12.99 5.08 -15.18
C PHE A 495 -14.34 4.36 -15.25
N LYS A 496 -14.71 3.80 -16.41
CA LYS A 496 -15.95 3.03 -16.58
C LYS A 496 -15.97 1.79 -15.68
N SER A 497 -14.84 1.10 -15.54
CA SER A 497 -14.72 -0.07 -14.66
C SER A 497 -14.93 0.29 -13.20
N VAL A 498 -14.29 1.37 -12.71
CA VAL A 498 -14.46 1.86 -11.34
C VAL A 498 -15.90 2.30 -11.09
N MET A 499 -16.51 3.02 -12.04
CA MET A 499 -17.92 3.42 -11.94
C MET A 499 -18.87 2.23 -11.85
N LYS A 500 -18.58 1.14 -12.57
CA LYS A 500 -19.41 -0.10 -12.53
C LYS A 500 -19.33 -0.82 -11.19
N SER A 501 -18.19 -0.75 -10.51
CA SER A 501 -17.96 -1.38 -9.20
C SER A 501 -18.33 -0.49 -8.01
N ALA A 502 -18.65 0.79 -8.25
CA ALA A 502 -19.02 1.73 -7.19
C ALA A 502 -20.36 1.36 -6.55
N PRO A 503 -20.51 1.47 -5.21
CA PRO A 503 -21.75 1.16 -4.51
C PRO A 503 -22.85 2.17 -4.89
N LEU A 504 -24.09 1.68 -4.96
CA LEU A 504 -25.27 2.49 -5.18
C LEU A 504 -26.23 2.37 -3.97
N PRO A 505 -26.81 3.48 -3.46
CA PRO A 505 -26.56 4.86 -3.88
C PRO A 505 -25.15 5.36 -3.44
N MET A 506 -24.52 6.16 -4.30
CA MET A 506 -23.27 6.84 -3.94
C MET A 506 -23.50 7.91 -2.87
N THR A 507 -22.51 8.14 -2.04
CA THR A 507 -22.52 9.33 -1.18
C THR A 507 -22.46 10.61 -2.04
N PRO A 508 -23.03 11.74 -1.58
CA PRO A 508 -22.97 13.00 -2.33
C PRO A 508 -21.54 13.40 -2.74
N LEU A 509 -20.57 13.21 -1.84
CA LEU A 509 -19.18 13.56 -2.09
C LEU A 509 -18.54 12.62 -3.13
N GLU A 510 -18.85 11.34 -3.09
CA GLU A 510 -18.35 10.37 -4.07
C GLU A 510 -18.94 10.60 -5.46
N SER A 511 -20.25 10.89 -5.55
CA SER A 511 -20.91 11.28 -6.80
C SER A 511 -20.27 12.51 -7.40
N LEU A 512 -19.92 13.51 -6.59
CA LEU A 512 -19.28 14.72 -7.03
C LEU A 512 -17.83 14.48 -7.50
N ALA A 513 -17.08 13.65 -6.76
CA ALA A 513 -15.71 13.28 -7.14
C ALA A 513 -15.67 12.56 -8.51
N SER A 514 -16.58 11.60 -8.74
CA SER A 514 -16.70 10.91 -10.02
C SER A 514 -17.11 11.88 -11.15
N SER A 515 -17.99 12.84 -10.86
CA SER A 515 -18.42 13.87 -11.81
C SER A 515 -17.27 14.82 -12.19
N ALA A 516 -16.40 15.19 -11.23
CA ALA A 516 -15.23 16.01 -11.49
C ALA A 516 -14.25 15.31 -12.45
N VAL A 517 -13.98 14.02 -12.25
CA VAL A 517 -13.12 13.23 -13.14
C VAL A 517 -13.75 13.09 -14.53
N ARG A 518 -15.05 12.80 -14.60
CA ARG A 518 -15.78 12.74 -15.87
C ARG A 518 -15.72 14.07 -16.61
N THR A 519 -15.88 15.19 -15.89
CA THR A 519 -15.78 16.54 -16.45
C THR A 519 -14.38 16.78 -17.00
N ALA A 520 -13.33 16.51 -16.22
CA ALA A 520 -11.95 16.68 -16.65
C ALA A 520 -11.64 15.90 -17.93
N ASN A 521 -12.08 14.64 -18.03
CA ASN A 521 -11.91 13.82 -19.22
C ASN A 521 -12.66 14.41 -20.44
N LYS A 522 -13.86 15.03 -20.26
CA LYS A 522 -14.66 15.57 -21.34
C LYS A 522 -14.16 16.92 -21.86
N VAL A 523 -13.70 17.78 -20.96
CA VAL A 523 -13.12 19.09 -21.35
C VAL A 523 -11.64 18.99 -21.71
N ARG A 524 -11.03 17.78 -21.59
CA ARG A 524 -9.59 17.55 -21.78
C ARG A 524 -8.75 18.47 -20.89
N ALA A 525 -9.18 18.60 -19.63
CA ALA A 525 -8.44 19.36 -18.64
C ALA A 525 -7.03 18.80 -18.47
N THR A 526 -6.07 19.66 -18.14
CA THR A 526 -4.67 19.29 -17.85
C THR A 526 -4.45 19.03 -16.37
N LEU A 527 -5.32 19.53 -15.50
CA LEU A 527 -5.20 19.45 -14.04
C LEU A 527 -6.58 19.44 -13.38
N ILE A 528 -6.69 18.67 -12.29
CA ILE A 528 -7.82 18.78 -11.34
C ILE A 528 -7.28 19.41 -10.06
N ILE A 529 -7.86 20.52 -9.60
CA ILE A 529 -7.54 21.15 -8.32
C ILE A 529 -8.63 20.78 -7.31
N VAL A 530 -8.25 20.27 -6.15
CA VAL A 530 -9.19 19.88 -5.10
C VAL A 530 -8.83 20.60 -3.81
N LEU A 531 -9.70 21.50 -3.36
CA LEU A 531 -9.58 22.09 -2.02
C LEU A 531 -10.12 21.09 -0.98
N THR A 532 -9.29 20.70 -0.03
CA THR A 532 -9.64 19.69 0.97
C THR A 532 -9.10 20.05 2.35
N ARG A 533 -9.81 19.71 3.42
CA ARG A 533 -9.34 19.92 4.79
C ARG A 533 -8.55 18.71 5.33
N GLY A 534 -9.10 17.51 5.19
CA GLY A 534 -8.47 16.26 5.69
C GLY A 534 -8.06 15.30 4.58
N GLY A 535 -7.96 15.74 3.31
CA GLY A 535 -7.53 14.90 2.19
C GLY A 535 -8.59 13.96 1.60
N SER A 536 -9.72 13.72 2.27
CA SER A 536 -10.72 12.72 1.87
C SER A 536 -11.33 12.98 0.49
N THR A 537 -11.63 14.23 0.16
CA THR A 537 -12.16 14.62 -1.16
C THR A 537 -11.16 14.32 -2.27
N ALA A 538 -9.89 14.64 -2.07
CA ALA A 538 -8.83 14.38 -3.04
C ALA A 538 -8.62 12.86 -3.24
N LYS A 539 -8.63 12.08 -2.16
CA LYS A 539 -8.58 10.60 -2.22
C LYS A 539 -9.75 10.02 -3.02
N LEU A 540 -10.98 10.56 -2.84
CA LEU A 540 -12.13 10.12 -3.64
C LEU A 540 -11.99 10.48 -5.13
N VAL A 541 -11.43 11.64 -5.48
CA VAL A 541 -11.13 11.98 -6.87
C VAL A 541 -10.09 11.00 -7.43
N ALA A 542 -9.02 10.70 -6.67
CA ALA A 542 -7.98 9.75 -7.06
C ALA A 542 -8.51 8.33 -7.27
N LYS A 543 -9.54 7.89 -6.50
CA LYS A 543 -10.23 6.61 -6.67
C LYS A 543 -10.70 6.39 -8.12
N TYR A 544 -11.18 7.43 -8.78
CA TYR A 544 -11.69 7.37 -10.15
C TYR A 544 -10.62 7.47 -11.22
N ARG A 545 -9.33 7.43 -10.82
CA ARG A 545 -8.16 7.27 -11.71
C ARG A 545 -8.15 8.23 -12.91
N PRO A 546 -8.18 9.58 -12.71
CA PRO A 546 -8.11 10.50 -13.82
C PRO A 546 -6.81 10.34 -14.61
N SER A 547 -6.86 10.66 -15.91
CA SER A 547 -5.66 10.70 -16.77
C SER A 547 -4.69 11.81 -16.39
N VAL A 548 -5.19 12.87 -15.76
CA VAL A 548 -4.44 14.07 -15.35
C VAL A 548 -4.08 14.04 -13.86
N PRO A 549 -3.05 14.79 -13.43
CA PRO A 549 -2.72 14.93 -12.03
C PRO A 549 -3.82 15.64 -11.24
N ILE A 550 -3.81 15.45 -9.92
CA ILE A 550 -4.73 16.08 -8.99
C ILE A 550 -3.91 16.92 -8.01
N LEU A 551 -4.03 18.23 -8.06
CA LEU A 551 -3.45 19.12 -7.07
C LEU A 551 -4.36 19.15 -5.83
N SER A 552 -3.92 18.47 -4.78
CA SER A 552 -4.63 18.38 -3.50
C SER A 552 -4.21 19.54 -2.60
N VAL A 553 -5.00 20.60 -2.58
CA VAL A 553 -4.74 21.79 -1.77
C VAL A 553 -5.29 21.55 -0.37
N ALA A 554 -4.41 21.21 0.56
CA ALA A 554 -4.74 21.01 1.97
C ALA A 554 -4.90 22.38 2.64
N VAL A 555 -6.12 22.68 3.08
CA VAL A 555 -6.43 23.88 3.84
C VAL A 555 -6.32 23.54 5.33
N PRO A 556 -5.38 24.12 6.08
CA PRO A 556 -5.24 23.87 7.50
C PRO A 556 -6.54 24.17 8.26
N VAL A 557 -6.89 23.31 9.21
CA VAL A 557 -8.06 23.49 10.07
C VAL A 557 -7.59 23.66 11.50
N MET A 558 -8.03 24.74 12.11
CA MET A 558 -7.87 24.95 13.53
C MET A 558 -9.05 24.27 14.25
N THR A 559 -8.75 23.27 15.06
CA THR A 559 -9.72 22.66 15.96
C THR A 559 -9.46 23.13 17.38
N THR A 560 -10.52 23.40 18.14
CA THR A 560 -10.44 23.80 19.54
C THR A 560 -11.39 22.92 20.31
N ASP A 561 -10.93 22.30 21.37
CA ASP A 561 -11.74 21.97 22.50
C ASP A 561 -11.62 23.14 23.50
N SER A 562 -12.53 23.32 24.43
CA SER A 562 -12.70 24.53 25.26
C SER A 562 -11.41 25.11 25.90
N LEU A 563 -10.27 24.46 25.82
CA LEU A 563 -9.00 24.83 26.48
C LEU A 563 -7.76 24.76 25.58
N THR A 564 -7.79 24.00 24.48
CA THR A 564 -6.63 23.80 23.60
C THR A 564 -6.98 24.12 22.15
N TRP A 565 -5.98 24.62 21.40
CA TRP A 565 -6.07 24.91 19.98
C TRP A 565 -5.14 23.95 19.25
N GLU A 566 -5.69 23.13 18.36
CA GLU A 566 -4.90 22.26 17.49
C GLU A 566 -5.03 22.69 16.05
N LEU A 567 -3.92 22.88 15.38
CA LEU A 567 -3.86 23.10 13.94
C LEU A 567 -3.62 21.73 13.25
N SER A 568 -4.45 21.39 12.26
CA SER A 568 -4.16 20.24 11.42
C SER A 568 -2.94 20.54 10.56
N GLU A 569 -1.76 20.31 11.07
CA GLU A 569 -0.48 20.56 10.44
C GLU A 569 -0.40 20.02 8.99
N GLU A 570 0.77 19.68 8.51
CA GLU A 570 1.00 19.17 7.15
C GLU A 570 0.52 17.72 6.92
N ALA A 571 0.07 17.01 7.98
CA ALA A 571 -0.28 15.58 7.87
C ALA A 571 -1.27 15.26 6.74
N PRO A 572 -2.38 16.01 6.50
CA PRO A 572 -3.28 15.73 5.38
C PRO A 572 -2.63 15.87 4.01
N ALA A 573 -1.64 16.77 3.86
CA ALA A 573 -0.86 16.92 2.65
C ALA A 573 0.10 15.72 2.48
N ARG A 574 0.86 15.36 3.52
CA ARG A 574 1.77 14.21 3.49
C ARG A 574 1.03 12.88 3.29
N HIS A 575 -0.17 12.70 3.82
CA HIS A 575 -1.00 11.52 3.56
C HIS A 575 -1.39 11.33 2.08
N SER A 576 -1.36 12.40 1.29
CA SER A 576 -1.60 12.32 -0.16
C SER A 576 -0.46 11.63 -0.91
N LEU A 577 0.75 11.57 -0.32
CA LEU A 577 1.95 11.06 -0.96
C LEU A 577 2.00 9.54 -1.12
N VAL A 578 1.04 8.80 -0.60
CA VAL A 578 0.86 7.36 -0.87
C VAL A 578 -0.22 7.08 -1.90
N CYS A 579 -1.01 8.10 -2.28
CA CYS A 579 -2.13 7.95 -3.21
C CYS A 579 -1.72 8.35 -4.63
N ARG A 580 -2.01 7.51 -5.60
CA ARG A 580 -1.69 7.73 -7.01
C ARG A 580 -2.31 9.01 -7.56
N GLY A 581 -1.50 9.81 -8.24
CA GLY A 581 -1.95 11.03 -8.94
C GLY A 581 -2.13 12.25 -8.07
N LEU A 582 -2.09 12.14 -6.73
CA LEU A 582 -2.20 13.29 -5.84
C LEU A 582 -0.86 14.03 -5.74
N ILE A 583 -0.90 15.34 -5.91
CA ILE A 583 0.21 16.28 -5.67
C ILE A 583 -0.24 17.16 -4.51
N PRO A 584 0.39 17.08 -3.33
CA PRO A 584 0.01 17.91 -2.20
C PRO A 584 0.48 19.34 -2.36
N LEU A 585 -0.37 20.27 -1.95
CA LEU A 585 -0.04 21.67 -1.73
C LEU A 585 -0.65 22.10 -0.41
N LEU A 586 0.13 22.69 0.46
CA LEU A 586 -0.36 23.29 1.69
C LEU A 586 -0.76 24.75 1.41
N ALA A 587 -2.02 25.09 1.68
CA ALA A 587 -2.48 26.47 1.54
C ALA A 587 -1.87 27.35 2.65
N GLU A 588 -1.31 28.47 2.27
CA GLU A 588 -0.84 29.48 3.22
C GLU A 588 -2.02 30.26 3.82
N GLY A 589 -1.98 30.47 5.14
CA GLY A 589 -2.96 31.27 5.89
C GLY A 589 -4.08 30.46 6.55
N ALA A 590 -4.64 31.01 7.63
CA ALA A 590 -5.75 30.42 8.36
C ALA A 590 -7.04 30.63 7.54
N ALA A 591 -7.26 29.76 6.57
CA ALA A 591 -8.39 29.91 5.67
C ALA A 591 -9.66 29.45 6.37
N LYS A 592 -10.47 30.37 6.80
CA LYS A 592 -11.91 30.20 6.75
C LYS A 592 -12.36 30.26 5.28
N ALA A 593 -11.99 29.28 4.47
CA ALA A 593 -12.54 29.12 3.12
C ALA A 593 -14.05 28.79 3.22
N THR A 594 -14.82 29.70 3.74
CA THR A 594 -16.26 29.58 3.97
C THR A 594 -17.06 30.49 3.03
N ASP A 595 -16.43 31.50 2.48
CA ASP A 595 -17.03 32.42 1.53
C ASP A 595 -16.42 32.26 0.13
N SER A 596 -17.02 32.95 -0.87
CA SER A 596 -16.61 32.86 -2.27
C SER A 596 -15.23 33.48 -2.50
N ASP A 597 -14.96 34.60 -1.84
CA ASP A 597 -13.79 35.43 -2.12
C ASP A 597 -12.51 34.78 -1.63
N THR A 598 -12.50 34.27 -0.40
CA THR A 598 -11.36 33.51 0.16
C THR A 598 -11.12 32.21 -0.59
N THR A 599 -12.16 31.57 -1.12
CA THR A 599 -12.03 30.37 -1.94
C THR A 599 -11.37 30.66 -3.27
N ASP A 600 -11.75 31.77 -3.92
CA ASP A 600 -11.16 32.19 -5.21
C ASP A 600 -9.69 32.66 -5.03
N GLU A 601 -9.32 33.28 -3.91
CA GLU A 601 -7.92 33.58 -3.57
C GLU A 601 -7.07 32.31 -3.46
N ILE A 602 -7.53 31.29 -2.74
CA ILE A 602 -6.82 30.01 -2.60
C ILE A 602 -6.71 29.31 -3.96
N LEU A 603 -7.76 29.35 -4.79
CA LEU A 603 -7.72 28.78 -6.14
C LEU A 603 -6.70 29.51 -7.03
N ASN A 604 -6.66 30.83 -6.97
CA ASN A 604 -5.69 31.62 -7.74
C ASN A 604 -4.25 31.37 -7.29
N ALA A 605 -4.02 31.23 -5.99
CA ALA A 605 -2.72 30.84 -5.45
C ALA A 605 -2.32 29.42 -5.91
N ALA A 606 -3.25 28.48 -5.92
CA ALA A 606 -3.04 27.11 -6.41
C ALA A 606 -2.74 27.08 -7.91
N ILE A 607 -3.42 27.87 -8.71
CA ILE A 607 -3.16 28.04 -10.16
C ILE A 607 -1.78 28.64 -10.38
N SER A 608 -1.42 29.69 -9.65
CA SER A 608 -0.09 30.30 -9.72
C SER A 608 1.02 29.31 -9.37
N HIS A 609 0.82 28.47 -8.36
CA HIS A 609 1.72 27.38 -8.03
C HIS A 609 1.81 26.35 -9.17
N ALA A 610 0.67 25.95 -9.74
CA ALA A 610 0.60 24.97 -10.83
C ALA A 610 1.34 25.48 -12.08
N LEU A 611 1.22 26.76 -12.42
CA LEU A 611 1.99 27.40 -13.50
C LEU A 611 3.49 27.38 -13.23
N LYS A 612 3.92 27.78 -12.02
CA LYS A 612 5.33 27.80 -11.62
C LYS A 612 5.97 26.40 -11.64
N THR A 613 5.18 25.36 -11.35
CA THR A 613 5.64 23.96 -11.32
C THR A 613 5.39 23.20 -12.63
N ASN A 614 4.95 23.90 -13.67
CA ASN A 614 4.65 23.34 -15.01
C ASN A 614 3.60 22.21 -14.98
N LEU A 615 2.66 22.24 -14.03
CA LEU A 615 1.51 21.33 -13.98
C LEU A 615 0.44 21.69 -15.01
N CYS A 616 0.39 22.96 -15.42
CA CYS A 616 -0.48 23.53 -16.44
C CYS A 616 0.20 24.72 -17.11
N GLN A 617 -0.38 25.20 -18.21
CA GLN A 617 0.11 26.34 -18.99
C GLN A 617 -1.05 27.33 -19.29
N HIS A 618 -0.71 28.56 -19.72
CA HIS A 618 -1.71 29.48 -20.19
C HIS A 618 -2.46 28.92 -21.41
N GLY A 619 -3.77 29.03 -21.41
CA GLY A 619 -4.66 28.44 -22.39
C GLY A 619 -5.19 27.04 -22.03
N ASP A 620 -4.66 26.41 -20.99
CA ASP A 620 -5.15 25.10 -20.53
C ASP A 620 -6.49 25.22 -19.80
N ALA A 621 -7.37 24.24 -20.00
CA ALA A 621 -8.56 24.05 -19.18
C ALA A 621 -8.23 23.26 -17.91
N ILE A 622 -8.76 23.67 -16.77
CA ILE A 622 -8.64 22.98 -15.48
C ILE A 622 -10.01 22.75 -14.84
N VAL A 623 -10.10 21.77 -13.98
CA VAL A 623 -11.31 21.48 -13.19
C VAL A 623 -11.00 21.68 -11.71
N ALA A 624 -11.73 22.57 -11.05
CA ALA A 624 -11.62 22.81 -9.62
C ALA A 624 -12.81 22.21 -8.86
N LEU A 625 -12.54 21.48 -7.79
CA LEU A 625 -13.52 20.94 -6.87
C LEU A 625 -13.32 21.58 -5.49
N HIS A 626 -14.32 22.35 -5.05
CA HIS A 626 -14.26 23.09 -3.80
C HIS A 626 -15.64 23.25 -3.16
N ARG A 627 -15.72 23.92 -2.03
CA ARG A 627 -16.99 24.25 -1.36
C ARG A 627 -17.23 25.74 -1.34
N ILE A 628 -18.49 26.13 -1.53
CA ILE A 628 -18.97 27.49 -1.30
C ILE A 628 -20.10 27.38 -0.26
N GLY A 629 -19.85 27.82 0.96
CA GLY A 629 -20.75 27.60 2.06
C GLY A 629 -21.02 26.11 2.32
N ALA A 630 -22.27 25.68 2.27
CA ALA A 630 -22.68 24.29 2.43
C ALA A 630 -22.61 23.49 1.10
N ALA A 631 -22.53 24.15 -0.06
CA ALA A 631 -22.55 23.51 -1.39
C ALA A 631 -21.13 23.08 -1.81
N SER A 632 -21.02 21.88 -2.36
CA SER A 632 -19.81 21.44 -3.08
C SER A 632 -19.98 21.74 -4.58
N VAL A 633 -18.98 22.31 -5.20
CA VAL A 633 -19.02 22.88 -6.56
C VAL A 633 -17.91 22.30 -7.42
N ILE A 634 -18.22 22.02 -8.70
CA ILE A 634 -17.24 21.76 -9.75
C ILE A 634 -17.19 23.01 -10.65
N LYS A 635 -16.03 23.63 -10.73
CA LYS A 635 -15.78 24.81 -11.56
C LYS A 635 -14.84 24.45 -12.71
N ILE A 636 -15.19 24.77 -13.94
CA ILE A 636 -14.31 24.65 -15.11
C ILE A 636 -13.71 26.05 -15.35
N MET A 637 -12.40 26.10 -15.51
CA MET A 637 -11.68 27.36 -15.68
C MET A 637 -10.63 27.21 -16.77
N ASP A 638 -10.49 28.24 -17.59
CA ASP A 638 -9.39 28.38 -18.54
C ASP A 638 -8.32 29.26 -17.91
N ILE A 639 -7.07 28.83 -17.99
CA ILE A 639 -5.93 29.57 -17.43
C ILE A 639 -5.58 30.71 -18.37
N LYS A 640 -5.81 31.93 -17.91
CA LYS A 640 -5.52 33.16 -18.67
C LYS A 640 -4.04 33.51 -18.69
#